data_23fccc9701be381a47da18e4dfca9bb8
#
_entry.id   23fccc9701be381a47da18e4dfca9bb8
#
_cell.length_a   1.000
_cell.length_b   1.000
_cell.length_c   1.000
_cell.angle_alpha   90.00
_cell.angle_beta   90.00
_cell.angle_gamma   90.00
#
_symmetry.space_group_name_H-M   'P 1'
#
loop_
_entity.id
_entity.type
_entity.pdbx_description
1 polymer ?
#
loop_
_entity_poly.entity_id
_entity_poly.type
_entity_poly.pdbx_seq_one_letter_code
_entity_poly.pdbx_strand_id
1 'polypeptide(L)'
;MRCTLFLSIALALQATATATAAEPTRLAADAIASQPLDMALNALSRQTGLQFVYNAQVAGNPRTPAVPAGLSAEAALDRLLAGTGLRYRYLNASTVTIEAATAGNAPTSGVVAPMASAGAGAAPLQASAGEGAAPGAQNLETIQVTGSYSRSLEQAVDLKRNNIGFSDSIVATDVADFPEQNLAEALQRVPGVTIERSKGLGTKVNVRGLPSEYTYVSINDLATASGSGGRDVEFDMFASEIIQQVTVQKSPTAADEEGGIAGSVKITTARPFDYNERKLVLSAEGAHNSISEEVDPRFAFLAADTWGDWGGLVSYSQSKRTNRTDSTSGINFRPMSRFLGASGTRGTQAQAVLARDAGVNIVNRTDTDETNRVVFQDKVGDRVYLNEQDKWGATASLQYKPNSSFSLTFDAMLGGYDSTEDEYDAAAYSASSRSTLDTIHEYDASTLSEYGMVVLRDVSYTATQHEMLSKERINKTDYSQYSVALDWKGQDWYIDAMAGYSGAEKTSDFSNLKHVAYAPSRTRWTGRSGETIPSTPGGFDMYNASDKYLFEAYETTLEKVDDDKYAAQVNVTRMLDLAFLPALRDVKFGARYTDRSKQRQYGELKITGPTAGSSAWVNNRTLADSPLQWIGDIVPGGDYTIKDLDWQQVSNDYARRAFRYDGFYTPFDAGQFYQVDEKVTSVYAMADFAFDIGHVPVNINAGARYVDTSVTSFGYHPIQRPDGSTGYTDTPVSRDGSYDDLLPSFNMTAELAQGLLLRAAASKTMMRPALTDIAYKRTASWSSYRFTDGNPELKPTYAKQWEVGLEKYLDNGALFAASYFRKNIDGVVINSLTGVVEDVAVYNANGTLNGIFDFDVYQPVNAKGSYQVDGVELVAQLPLGMFHPMLEGFGVNANYTVLDSSLAGESDLGIRTPMPGLAEKTWNLTAYYENDRFDARVSYNHKDEYVESIGYDMYPIWRDAYGQMDVSIGYRITDNIKVSLKGINLTNEITSGYTMDPSFPTMYEASGRRISLGLRADF
;
A
#
# COMPACT_ATOMS: atom_id res chain seq x y z
N MET A 1 -8.30 -2.78 -34.63
CA MET A 1 -7.82 -1.85 -35.66
C MET A 1 -6.88 -0.77 -35.08
N ARG A 2 -6.41 -0.91 -33.83
CA ARG A 2 -5.45 0.00 -33.13
C ARG A 2 -4.01 -0.54 -33.00
N CYS A 3 -3.78 -1.80 -33.36
CA CYS A 3 -2.44 -2.44 -33.28
C CYS A 3 -1.50 -2.19 -34.48
N THR A 4 -2.00 -1.67 -35.58
CA THR A 4 -1.22 -1.56 -36.84
C THR A 4 -0.43 -0.25 -36.95
N LEU A 5 -0.68 0.75 -36.09
CA LEU A 5 0.01 2.03 -36.15
C LEU A 5 1.32 2.08 -35.35
N PHE A 6 1.45 1.22 -34.33
CA PHE A 6 2.65 1.21 -33.49
C PHE A 6 3.81 0.40 -34.07
N LEU A 7 3.54 -0.56 -34.95
CA LEU A 7 4.59 -1.36 -35.59
C LEU A 7 5.35 -0.59 -36.69
N SER A 8 4.74 0.46 -37.25
CA SER A 8 5.33 1.29 -38.31
C SER A 8 6.34 2.30 -37.80
N ILE A 9 6.32 2.67 -36.54
CA ILE A 9 7.27 3.61 -35.93
C ILE A 9 8.54 2.88 -35.46
N ALA A 10 8.42 1.62 -35.05
CA ALA A 10 9.58 0.82 -34.62
C ALA A 10 10.48 0.38 -35.79
N LEU A 11 9.96 0.30 -37.01
CA LEU A 11 10.74 -0.09 -38.19
C LEU A 11 11.49 1.08 -38.88
N ALA A 12 11.13 2.33 -38.61
CA ALA A 12 11.80 3.51 -39.19
C ALA A 12 13.10 3.89 -38.45
N LEU A 13 13.40 3.32 -37.29
CA LEU A 13 14.58 3.63 -36.47
C LEU A 13 15.76 2.63 -36.69
N GLN A 14 15.61 1.63 -37.55
CA GLN A 14 16.65 0.58 -37.77
C GLN A 14 17.65 0.87 -38.90
N ALA A 15 17.68 2.03 -39.47
CA ALA A 15 18.48 2.30 -40.68
C ALA A 15 19.62 3.30 -40.49
N THR A 16 20.34 3.32 -39.35
CA THR A 16 21.69 3.97 -39.35
C THR A 16 22.47 3.54 -38.10
N ALA A 17 23.21 2.43 -38.12
CA ALA A 17 24.39 2.23 -37.28
C ALA A 17 25.25 1.06 -37.78
N THR A 18 26.14 1.33 -38.72
CA THR A 18 27.37 0.57 -38.87
C THR A 18 28.50 1.56 -39.09
N ALA A 19 29.20 1.92 -38.03
CA ALA A 19 30.55 2.49 -38.10
C ALA A 19 31.33 2.08 -36.85
N THR A 20 32.25 1.17 -37.01
CA THR A 20 33.33 0.87 -36.07
C THR A 20 34.16 2.13 -35.87
N ALA A 21 34.13 2.73 -34.66
CA ALA A 21 34.98 3.88 -34.31
C ALA A 21 36.07 3.41 -33.35
N ALA A 22 37.32 3.77 -33.68
CA ALA A 22 38.46 3.76 -32.78
C ALA A 22 38.20 4.77 -31.63
N GLU A 23 38.70 4.47 -30.42
CA GLU A 23 38.62 5.36 -29.27
C GLU A 23 39.14 6.77 -29.61
N PRO A 24 38.36 7.83 -29.52
CA PRO A 24 38.85 9.19 -29.74
C PRO A 24 39.62 9.64 -28.53
N THR A 25 40.91 10.03 -28.72
CA THR A 25 41.67 10.75 -27.74
C THR A 25 40.93 12.05 -27.40
N ARG A 26 40.28 12.14 -26.25
CA ARG A 26 39.50 13.32 -25.84
C ARG A 26 40.45 14.47 -25.56
N LEU A 27 40.41 15.52 -26.36
CA LEU A 27 41.30 16.69 -26.25
C LEU A 27 40.47 17.90 -25.82
N ALA A 28 41.03 18.73 -24.89
CA ALA A 28 40.52 20.07 -24.64
C ALA A 28 40.82 20.97 -25.87
N ALA A 29 39.80 21.11 -26.73
CA ALA A 29 39.97 21.80 -28.03
C ALA A 29 40.33 23.28 -27.88
N ASP A 30 39.77 23.98 -26.86
CA ASP A 30 39.98 25.39 -26.63
C ASP A 30 40.66 25.63 -25.29
N ALA A 31 41.35 26.78 -25.16
CA ALA A 31 41.98 27.17 -23.87
C ALA A 31 40.90 27.51 -22.83
N ILE A 32 41.06 27.00 -21.60
CA ILE A 32 40.18 27.35 -20.46
C ILE A 32 40.88 28.41 -19.62
N ALA A 33 40.26 29.59 -19.52
CA ALA A 33 40.83 30.69 -18.72
C ALA A 33 40.79 30.39 -17.21
N SER A 34 41.65 31.03 -16.42
CA SER A 34 41.59 30.94 -14.94
C SER A 34 40.25 31.46 -14.41
N GLN A 35 39.44 30.57 -13.83
CA GLN A 35 38.08 30.85 -13.38
C GLN A 35 37.75 29.95 -12.20
N PRO A 36 36.61 30.11 -11.52
CA PRO A 36 36.15 29.18 -10.49
C PRO A 36 36.10 27.73 -11.02
N LEU A 37 36.40 26.76 -10.14
CA LEU A 37 36.57 25.35 -10.48
C LEU A 37 35.37 24.75 -11.17
N ASP A 38 34.16 25.06 -10.69
CA ASP A 38 32.86 24.61 -11.27
C ASP A 38 32.74 25.07 -12.72
N MET A 39 33.05 26.31 -13.01
CA MET A 39 33.04 26.87 -14.38
C MET A 39 34.13 26.25 -15.28
N ALA A 40 35.29 25.96 -14.71
CA ALA A 40 36.39 25.36 -15.44
C ALA A 40 36.11 23.89 -15.80
N LEU A 41 35.52 23.13 -14.87
CA LEU A 41 35.09 21.75 -15.07
C LEU A 41 33.95 21.67 -16.12
N ASN A 42 33.00 22.59 -16.03
CA ASN A 42 31.91 22.68 -17.05
C ASN A 42 32.48 23.02 -18.43
N ALA A 43 33.47 23.88 -18.54
CA ALA A 43 34.13 24.19 -19.80
C ALA A 43 34.91 22.98 -20.36
N LEU A 44 35.57 22.22 -19.49
CA LEU A 44 36.29 21.00 -19.87
C LEU A 44 35.28 19.88 -20.27
N SER A 45 34.20 19.76 -19.55
CA SER A 45 33.10 18.81 -19.85
C SER A 45 32.52 19.01 -21.26
N ARG A 46 32.22 20.26 -21.63
CA ARG A 46 31.72 20.59 -22.96
C ARG A 46 32.69 20.26 -24.10
N GLN A 47 33.99 20.33 -23.84
CA GLN A 47 35.02 20.09 -24.85
C GLN A 47 35.39 18.61 -24.98
N THR A 48 35.36 17.86 -23.87
CA THR A 48 35.84 16.48 -23.80
C THR A 48 34.71 15.45 -23.70
N GLY A 49 33.48 15.89 -23.39
CA GLY A 49 32.33 15.00 -23.11
C GLY A 49 32.49 14.23 -21.77
N LEU A 50 33.46 14.59 -20.94
CA LEU A 50 33.58 14.02 -19.59
C LEU A 50 32.57 14.66 -18.65
N GLN A 51 31.96 13.83 -17.81
CA GLN A 51 31.10 14.26 -16.73
C GLN A 51 31.91 14.34 -15.44
N PHE A 52 31.71 15.42 -14.68
CA PHE A 52 32.38 15.62 -13.41
C PHE A 52 31.39 15.54 -12.26
N VAL A 53 31.64 14.61 -11.35
CA VAL A 53 30.90 14.44 -10.11
C VAL A 53 31.74 14.93 -8.95
N TYR A 54 31.29 15.96 -8.24
CA TYR A 54 31.98 16.47 -7.07
C TYR A 54 31.01 17.08 -6.09
N ASN A 55 31.31 16.93 -4.80
CA ASN A 55 30.54 17.59 -3.77
C ASN A 55 30.97 19.09 -3.77
N ALA A 56 30.00 19.99 -3.94
CA ALA A 56 30.25 21.43 -3.98
C ALA A 56 30.95 21.95 -2.71
N GLN A 57 30.79 21.27 -1.59
CA GLN A 57 31.44 21.59 -0.33
C GLN A 57 32.92 21.18 -0.29
N VAL A 58 33.29 20.07 -0.94
CA VAL A 58 34.67 19.61 -1.05
C VAL A 58 35.47 20.51 -1.98
N ALA A 59 34.82 21.06 -3.00
CA ALA A 59 35.49 21.88 -4.00
C ALA A 59 35.77 23.29 -3.52
N GLY A 60 35.06 23.85 -2.52
CA GLY A 60 35.28 25.23 -2.02
C GLY A 60 35.33 26.29 -3.14
N ASN A 61 35.01 25.88 -4.35
CA ASN A 61 35.09 26.60 -5.63
C ASN A 61 36.38 27.43 -5.83
N PRO A 62 37.59 26.83 -5.63
CA PRO A 62 38.85 27.57 -5.77
C PRO A 62 39.01 28.04 -7.19
N ARG A 63 39.75 29.14 -7.34
CA ARG A 63 40.09 29.63 -8.67
C ARG A 63 41.16 28.74 -9.28
N THR A 64 40.88 28.13 -10.45
CA THR A 64 41.77 27.20 -11.13
C THR A 64 42.84 27.90 -11.95
N PRO A 65 44.03 27.31 -12.18
CA PRO A 65 44.99 27.78 -13.20
C PRO A 65 44.36 27.71 -14.62
N ALA A 66 44.86 28.55 -15.54
CA ALA A 66 44.47 28.48 -16.95
C ALA A 66 45.03 27.21 -17.61
N VAL A 67 44.19 26.57 -18.45
CA VAL A 67 44.52 25.38 -19.24
C VAL A 67 44.72 25.80 -20.69
N PRO A 68 45.88 25.57 -21.32
CA PRO A 68 46.07 25.83 -22.75
C PRO A 68 45.31 24.83 -23.62
N ALA A 69 44.95 25.23 -24.84
CA ALA A 69 44.31 24.36 -25.81
C ALA A 69 45.20 23.17 -26.21
N GLY A 70 44.57 22.04 -26.57
CA GLY A 70 45.23 20.86 -27.13
C GLY A 70 45.79 19.88 -26.11
N LEU A 71 45.51 20.04 -24.83
CA LEU A 71 45.85 19.06 -23.78
C LEU A 71 44.85 17.89 -23.77
N SER A 72 45.34 16.69 -23.42
CA SER A 72 44.41 15.59 -23.13
C SER A 72 43.53 15.93 -21.93
N ALA A 73 42.38 15.29 -21.84
CA ALA A 73 41.43 15.49 -20.73
C ALA A 73 42.08 15.29 -19.36
N GLU A 74 42.96 14.28 -19.23
CA GLU A 74 43.71 13.99 -18.01
C GLU A 74 44.72 15.13 -17.68
N ALA A 75 45.50 15.54 -18.65
CA ALA A 75 46.47 16.63 -18.46
C ALA A 75 45.78 17.98 -18.16
N ALA A 76 44.58 18.19 -18.68
CA ALA A 76 43.76 19.35 -18.41
C ALA A 76 43.23 19.30 -16.96
N LEU A 77 42.77 18.13 -16.50
CA LEU A 77 42.33 17.91 -15.11
C LEU A 77 43.43 18.08 -14.10
N ASP A 78 44.62 17.47 -14.34
CA ASP A 78 45.78 17.63 -13.47
C ASP A 78 46.12 19.12 -13.29
N ARG A 79 46.00 19.90 -14.37
CA ARG A 79 46.30 21.34 -14.35
C ARG A 79 45.20 22.15 -13.66
N LEU A 80 43.93 21.82 -13.88
CA LEU A 80 42.81 22.49 -13.20
C LEU A 80 42.83 22.27 -11.69
N LEU A 81 43.20 21.07 -11.25
CA LEU A 81 43.20 20.70 -9.83
C LEU A 81 44.51 21.03 -9.12
N ALA A 82 45.56 21.45 -9.87
CA ALA A 82 46.84 21.79 -9.29
C ALA A 82 46.73 22.92 -8.24
N GLY A 83 47.14 22.63 -7.00
CA GLY A 83 47.10 23.58 -5.90
C GLY A 83 45.71 23.75 -5.23
N THR A 84 44.68 23.04 -5.68
CA THR A 84 43.35 23.12 -5.07
C THR A 84 43.16 22.20 -3.87
N GLY A 85 44.07 21.26 -3.61
CA GLY A 85 43.91 20.22 -2.60
C GLY A 85 42.91 19.14 -2.98
N LEU A 86 42.49 19.08 -4.24
CA LEU A 86 41.58 18.12 -4.78
C LEU A 86 42.30 17.12 -5.71
N ARG A 87 41.76 15.93 -5.83
CA ARG A 87 42.19 14.88 -6.78
C ARG A 87 41.01 14.41 -7.59
N TYR A 88 41.26 13.77 -8.71
CA TYR A 88 40.18 13.13 -9.47
C TYR A 88 40.40 11.62 -9.58
N ARG A 89 39.29 10.91 -9.83
CA ARG A 89 39.29 9.49 -10.09
C ARG A 89 38.23 9.18 -11.18
N TYR A 90 38.60 8.43 -12.20
CA TYR A 90 37.67 7.96 -13.18
C TYR A 90 36.75 6.89 -12.54
N LEU A 91 35.47 7.10 -12.62
CA LEU A 91 34.44 6.08 -12.25
C LEU A 91 34.17 5.13 -13.42
N ASN A 92 34.24 5.68 -14.65
CA ASN A 92 34.13 4.93 -15.91
C ASN A 92 34.78 5.75 -17.04
N ALA A 93 34.68 5.28 -18.29
CA ALA A 93 35.32 5.93 -19.44
C ALA A 93 34.86 7.38 -19.72
N SER A 94 33.72 7.81 -19.14
CA SER A 94 33.11 9.15 -19.37
C SER A 94 32.87 9.96 -18.11
N THR A 95 33.03 9.37 -16.89
CA THR A 95 32.72 10.04 -15.63
C THR A 95 33.91 10.09 -14.70
N VAL A 96 34.15 11.27 -14.16
CA VAL A 96 35.31 11.60 -13.28
C VAL A 96 34.74 12.17 -11.97
N THR A 97 35.06 11.54 -10.83
CA THR A 97 34.81 12.14 -9.51
C THR A 97 35.98 13.01 -9.07
N ILE A 98 35.69 14.14 -8.39
CA ILE A 98 36.66 15.03 -7.79
C ILE A 98 36.45 15.00 -6.27
N GLU A 99 37.52 14.65 -5.57
CA GLU A 99 37.54 14.39 -4.14
C GLU A 99 38.61 15.23 -3.45
N ALA A 100 38.47 15.48 -2.16
CA ALA A 100 39.53 16.07 -1.38
C ALA A 100 40.75 15.13 -1.33
N ALA A 101 41.92 15.62 -1.57
CA ALA A 101 43.15 14.85 -1.43
C ALA A 101 43.40 14.58 0.06
N THR A 102 42.97 13.41 0.55
CA THR A 102 43.36 12.94 1.88
C THR A 102 44.85 12.73 1.88
N ALA A 103 45.57 13.25 2.88
CA ALA A 103 47.00 13.11 3.05
C ALA A 103 47.36 11.63 3.27
N GLY A 104 47.73 10.93 2.21
CA GLY A 104 48.15 9.53 2.28
C GLY A 104 47.75 8.77 1.02
N ASN A 105 48.43 8.96 -0.08
CA ASN A 105 48.88 8.07 -1.13
C ASN A 105 48.96 8.80 -2.49
N ALA A 106 50.18 9.14 -2.85
CA ALA A 106 50.51 9.52 -4.23
C ALA A 106 50.65 8.25 -5.08
N PRO A 107 50.22 8.21 -6.36
CA PRO A 107 50.50 7.09 -7.22
C PRO A 107 51.99 7.02 -7.54
N THR A 108 52.63 5.98 -7.08
CA THR A 108 54.01 5.62 -7.45
C THR A 108 54.04 4.93 -8.80
N SER A 109 54.55 5.60 -9.82
CA SER A 109 55.32 4.91 -10.86
C SER A 109 56.68 4.53 -10.25
N GLY A 110 57.00 3.24 -10.29
CA GLY A 110 58.04 2.61 -9.52
C GLY A 110 59.45 3.15 -9.68
N VAL A 111 60.21 3.14 -8.62
CA VAL A 111 61.58 2.60 -8.45
C VAL A 111 61.86 2.48 -6.95
N VAL A 112 62.60 1.42 -6.58
CA VAL A 112 62.84 0.84 -5.26
C VAL A 112 63.83 1.63 -4.40
N ALA A 113 63.48 1.71 -3.06
CA ALA A 113 64.35 1.63 -1.84
C ALA A 113 65.25 2.82 -1.42
N PRO A 114 65.72 2.84 -0.15
CA PRO A 114 65.15 2.48 1.14
C PRO A 114 65.26 3.53 2.30
N MET A 115 64.52 3.27 3.35
CA MET A 115 64.65 3.62 4.77
C MET A 115 65.47 4.82 5.27
N ALA A 116 64.86 5.69 6.10
CA ALA A 116 65.38 6.06 7.40
C ALA A 116 64.34 6.80 8.28
N SER A 117 64.43 6.57 9.55
CA SER A 117 63.61 6.87 10.69
C SER A 117 63.66 8.32 11.20
N ALA A 118 62.65 8.62 11.97
CA ALA A 118 62.58 9.44 13.16
C ALA A 118 62.11 10.93 13.06
N GLY A 119 61.18 11.21 13.94
CA GLY A 119 61.14 12.54 14.57
C GLY A 119 59.77 13.16 14.83
N ALA A 120 59.33 13.08 16.04
CA ALA A 120 58.12 13.70 16.58
C ALA A 120 58.10 15.23 16.48
N GLY A 121 56.93 15.81 16.26
CA GLY A 121 56.71 17.24 16.40
C GLY A 121 55.25 17.58 16.24
N ALA A 122 54.58 17.76 17.38
CA ALA A 122 53.24 18.28 17.46
C ALA A 122 53.15 19.74 17.09
N ALA A 123 52.20 20.13 16.28
CA ALA A 123 51.73 21.51 16.14
C ALA A 123 50.22 21.54 15.86
N PRO A 124 49.51 22.58 16.25
CA PRO A 124 48.12 22.54 16.63
C PRO A 124 47.15 22.54 15.46
N LEU A 125 46.07 21.78 15.61
CA LEU A 125 44.91 21.77 14.72
C LEU A 125 44.17 23.10 14.77
N GLN A 126 44.20 23.84 13.70
CA GLN A 126 43.21 24.89 13.43
C GLN A 126 41.93 24.22 12.95
N ALA A 127 40.89 24.42 13.75
CA ALA A 127 39.53 24.02 13.41
C ALA A 127 39.05 24.82 12.19
N SER A 128 38.86 24.17 11.05
CA SER A 128 38.05 24.70 9.97
C SER A 128 36.59 24.39 10.29
N ALA A 129 35.80 25.43 10.51
CA ALA A 129 34.35 25.34 10.61
C ALA A 129 33.81 24.74 9.30
N GLY A 130 33.25 23.52 9.40
CA GLY A 130 32.56 22.90 8.29
C GLY A 130 31.17 23.56 8.14
N GLU A 131 30.92 24.23 7.05
CA GLU A 131 29.62 24.70 6.67
C GLU A 131 28.76 23.47 6.37
N GLY A 132 27.86 23.14 7.30
CA GLY A 132 26.89 22.06 7.12
C GLY A 132 25.87 22.41 6.03
N ALA A 133 25.61 21.48 5.14
CA ALA A 133 24.56 21.61 4.12
C ALA A 133 23.19 21.81 4.74
N ALA A 134 22.37 22.69 4.18
CA ALA A 134 21.00 22.93 4.62
C ALA A 134 20.12 21.71 4.40
N PRO A 135 19.54 21.11 5.43
CA PRO A 135 18.44 20.17 5.26
C PRO A 135 17.18 20.98 5.01
N GLY A 136 16.80 21.13 3.78
CA GLY A 136 15.59 21.91 3.43
C GLY A 136 15.49 22.25 1.96
N ALA A 137 16.61 22.41 1.27
CA ALA A 137 16.61 22.18 -0.15
C ALA A 137 16.75 20.67 -0.33
N GLN A 138 15.66 19.97 -0.67
CA GLN A 138 15.84 18.72 -1.40
C GLN A 138 16.66 19.12 -2.63
N ASN A 139 17.99 18.95 -2.53
CA ASN A 139 18.75 18.81 -3.74
C ASN A 139 18.12 17.61 -4.40
N LEU A 140 17.39 17.84 -5.46
CA LEU A 140 17.12 16.84 -6.46
C LEU A 140 18.50 16.49 -7.02
N GLU A 141 19.26 15.71 -6.24
CA GLU A 141 20.40 14.99 -6.77
C GLU A 141 19.82 14.14 -7.87
N THR A 142 20.31 14.29 -9.05
CA THR A 142 19.97 13.47 -10.20
C THR A 142 20.18 12.04 -9.78
N ILE A 143 19.09 11.30 -9.52
CA ILE A 143 19.16 9.92 -9.08
C ILE A 143 19.68 9.15 -10.29
N GLN A 144 20.93 8.74 -10.25
CA GLN A 144 21.51 7.91 -11.29
C GLN A 144 20.88 6.52 -11.17
N VAL A 145 20.03 6.17 -12.11
CA VAL A 145 19.51 4.82 -12.26
C VAL A 145 20.71 3.91 -12.56
N THR A 146 21.08 3.08 -11.61
CA THR A 146 22.20 2.17 -11.72
C THR A 146 21.67 0.75 -11.69
N GLY A 147 21.92 -0.05 -12.70
CA GLY A 147 21.47 -1.44 -12.78
C GLY A 147 22.07 -2.41 -11.73
N SER A 148 22.20 -1.97 -10.47
CA SER A 148 22.83 -2.69 -9.37
C SER A 148 22.01 -2.54 -8.09
N TYR A 149 21.62 -3.69 -7.48
CA TYR A 149 20.88 -3.73 -6.23
C TYR A 149 21.66 -3.13 -5.06
N SER A 150 22.97 -3.40 -4.97
CA SER A 150 23.84 -2.83 -3.93
C SER A 150 23.88 -1.30 -3.99
N ARG A 151 23.97 -0.71 -5.18
CA ARG A 151 23.93 0.76 -5.35
C ARG A 151 22.57 1.36 -5.03
N SER A 152 21.48 0.67 -5.36
CA SER A 152 20.14 1.09 -4.97
C SER A 152 20.01 1.17 -3.45
N LEU A 153 20.55 0.19 -2.71
CA LEU A 153 20.60 0.19 -1.26
C LEU A 153 21.49 1.33 -0.71
N GLU A 154 22.64 1.60 -1.34
CA GLU A 154 23.52 2.71 -0.99
C GLU A 154 22.81 4.06 -1.15
N GLN A 155 22.14 4.28 -2.29
CA GLN A 155 21.32 5.48 -2.53
C GLN A 155 20.19 5.61 -1.50
N ALA A 156 19.51 4.54 -1.14
CA ALA A 156 18.46 4.56 -0.12
C ALA A 156 19.03 4.98 1.26
N VAL A 157 20.23 4.52 1.62
CA VAL A 157 20.94 4.93 2.84
C VAL A 157 21.33 6.40 2.79
N ASP A 158 21.80 6.91 1.65
CA ASP A 158 22.15 8.32 1.48
C ASP A 158 20.92 9.22 1.58
N LEU A 159 19.80 8.82 0.97
CA LEU A 159 18.52 9.52 1.12
C LEU A 159 18.07 9.58 2.59
N LYS A 160 18.17 8.45 3.32
CA LYS A 160 17.88 8.41 4.75
C LYS A 160 18.80 9.31 5.57
N ARG A 161 20.09 9.27 5.31
CA ARG A 161 21.09 10.09 6.02
C ARG A 161 20.84 11.58 5.84
N ASN A 162 20.50 11.99 4.62
CA ASN A 162 20.34 13.40 4.26
C ASN A 162 18.97 13.97 4.67
N ASN A 163 17.97 13.13 4.96
CA ASN A 163 16.69 13.59 5.45
C ASN A 163 16.80 14.04 6.92
N ILE A 164 16.20 15.20 7.25
CA ILE A 164 16.19 15.70 8.63
C ILE A 164 15.26 14.87 9.53
N GLY A 165 14.16 14.37 8.99
CA GLY A 165 13.20 13.52 9.69
C GLY A 165 13.51 12.04 9.56
N PHE A 166 12.67 11.19 10.18
CA PHE A 166 12.74 9.73 10.00
C PHE A 166 12.08 9.33 8.70
N SER A 167 12.82 8.72 7.81
CA SER A 167 12.33 8.19 6.55
C SER A 167 13.14 6.97 6.12
N ASP A 168 12.52 6.14 5.29
CA ASP A 168 13.17 5.04 4.58
C ASP A 168 12.75 5.09 3.12
N SER A 169 13.66 4.76 2.22
CA SER A 169 13.40 4.82 0.78
C SER A 169 13.72 3.48 0.11
N ILE A 170 13.00 3.21 -0.96
CA ILE A 170 13.35 2.19 -1.95
C ILE A 170 13.63 2.94 -3.25
N VAL A 171 14.80 2.71 -3.81
CA VAL A 171 15.18 3.25 -5.12
C VAL A 171 15.15 2.08 -6.10
N ALA A 172 14.54 2.25 -7.26
CA ALA A 172 14.57 1.23 -8.29
C ALA A 172 16.01 1.00 -8.74
N THR A 173 16.43 -0.26 -8.82
CA THR A 173 17.75 -0.64 -9.35
C THR A 173 17.89 -0.21 -10.79
N ASP A 174 16.77 -0.27 -11.49
CA ASP A 174 16.57 0.29 -12.84
C ASP A 174 15.05 0.38 -13.04
N VAL A 175 14.57 1.32 -13.83
CA VAL A 175 13.15 1.37 -14.19
C VAL A 175 12.77 0.02 -14.83
N ALA A 176 11.67 -0.56 -14.42
CA ALA A 176 11.21 -1.91 -14.74
C ALA A 176 11.97 -3.08 -14.07
N ASP A 177 12.87 -2.85 -13.13
CA ASP A 177 13.56 -3.92 -12.38
C ASP A 177 13.16 -3.96 -10.89
N PHE A 178 11.95 -3.52 -10.55
CA PHE A 178 11.35 -3.92 -9.29
C PHE A 178 11.17 -5.43 -9.33
N PRO A 179 11.80 -6.17 -8.41
CA PRO A 179 11.70 -7.64 -8.42
C PRO A 179 10.28 -8.11 -8.13
N GLU A 180 9.50 -7.28 -7.47
CA GLU A 180 8.10 -7.52 -7.14
C GLU A 180 7.19 -7.01 -8.26
N GLN A 181 6.14 -7.77 -8.51
CA GLN A 181 5.12 -7.39 -9.51
C GLN A 181 4.13 -6.33 -9.02
N ASN A 182 4.22 -5.97 -7.74
CA ASN A 182 3.31 -5.06 -7.07
C ASN A 182 4.11 -4.16 -6.13
N LEU A 183 3.81 -2.87 -6.16
CA LEU A 183 4.48 -1.88 -5.33
C LEU A 183 4.30 -2.13 -3.81
N ALA A 184 3.13 -2.64 -3.38
CA ALA A 184 2.90 -2.99 -1.97
C ALA A 184 3.89 -4.06 -1.49
N GLU A 185 4.15 -5.09 -2.30
CA GLU A 185 5.11 -6.15 -1.97
C GLU A 185 6.54 -5.61 -1.82
N ALA A 186 6.92 -4.65 -2.68
CA ALA A 186 8.22 -3.98 -2.55
C ALA A 186 8.33 -3.19 -1.23
N LEU A 187 7.25 -2.49 -0.85
CA LEU A 187 7.20 -1.68 0.36
C LEU A 187 7.26 -2.49 1.66
N GLN A 188 6.92 -3.78 1.62
CA GLN A 188 7.03 -4.67 2.78
C GLN A 188 8.47 -4.78 3.31
N ARG A 189 9.49 -4.47 2.50
CA ARG A 189 10.91 -4.48 2.91
C ARG A 189 11.33 -3.25 3.71
N VAL A 190 10.52 -2.21 3.71
CA VAL A 190 10.77 -1.00 4.49
C VAL A 190 10.54 -1.29 5.97
N PRO A 191 11.44 -0.88 6.88
CA PRO A 191 11.26 -1.06 8.32
C PRO A 191 9.93 -0.49 8.80
N GLY A 192 9.19 -1.26 9.62
CA GLY A 192 7.90 -0.84 10.15
C GLY A 192 6.76 -0.77 9.13
N VAL A 193 6.96 -1.27 7.91
CA VAL A 193 5.92 -1.35 6.89
C VAL A 193 5.44 -2.79 6.76
N THR A 194 4.11 -2.96 6.76
CA THR A 194 3.44 -4.22 6.49
C THR A 194 2.40 -4.04 5.40
N ILE A 195 1.96 -5.13 4.79
CA ILE A 195 0.95 -5.09 3.75
C ILE A 195 -0.30 -5.86 4.18
N GLU A 196 -1.44 -5.39 3.69
CA GLU A 196 -2.68 -6.15 3.71
C GLU A 196 -2.75 -6.99 2.45
N ARG A 197 -3.04 -8.28 2.64
CA ARG A 197 -3.19 -9.23 1.54
C ARG A 197 -4.66 -9.56 1.35
N SER A 198 -5.10 -9.52 0.12
CA SER A 198 -6.40 -10.02 -0.28
C SER A 198 -6.20 -11.08 -1.35
N LYS A 199 -6.66 -12.30 -1.07
CA LYS A 199 -6.58 -13.41 -2.03
C LYS A 199 -5.17 -13.65 -2.55
N GLY A 200 -4.19 -13.63 -1.64
CA GLY A 200 -2.77 -13.82 -1.93
C GLY A 200 -2.04 -12.62 -2.55
N LEU A 201 -2.70 -11.47 -2.70
CA LEU A 201 -2.13 -10.24 -3.25
C LEU A 201 -1.96 -9.16 -2.18
N GLY A 202 -0.80 -8.52 -2.14
CA GLY A 202 -0.62 -7.28 -1.39
C GLY A 202 -1.37 -6.14 -2.09
N THR A 203 -2.35 -5.55 -1.42
CA THR A 203 -3.18 -4.48 -2.00
C THR A 203 -2.96 -3.14 -1.32
N LYS A 204 -2.76 -3.12 -0.02
CA LYS A 204 -2.64 -1.91 0.79
C LYS A 204 -1.40 -1.96 1.68
N VAL A 205 -0.97 -0.79 2.13
CA VAL A 205 0.26 -0.61 2.91
C VAL A 205 -0.08 -0.01 4.25
N ASN A 206 0.35 -0.68 5.31
CA ASN A 206 0.23 -0.24 6.70
C ASN A 206 1.60 0.22 7.21
N VAL A 207 1.68 1.41 7.79
CA VAL A 207 2.90 1.95 8.36
C VAL A 207 2.82 1.89 9.89
N ARG A 208 3.83 1.24 10.52
CA ARG A 208 3.89 1.10 11.99
C ARG A 208 2.64 0.47 12.60
N GLY A 209 2.11 -0.54 11.91
CA GLY A 209 0.94 -1.30 12.35
C GLY A 209 -0.40 -0.56 12.30
N LEU A 210 -0.41 0.71 11.89
CA LEU A 210 -1.64 1.46 11.70
C LEU A 210 -2.29 1.10 10.36
N PRO A 211 -3.63 0.98 10.27
CA PRO A 211 -4.35 0.68 9.05
C PRO A 211 -4.00 1.60 7.88
N SER A 212 -4.16 1.11 6.66
CA SER A 212 -3.80 1.82 5.42
C SER A 212 -4.48 3.18 5.26
N GLU A 213 -5.68 3.34 5.78
CA GLU A 213 -6.41 4.62 5.79
C GLU A 213 -5.71 5.74 6.55
N TYR A 214 -4.78 5.38 7.48
CA TYR A 214 -3.96 6.33 8.24
C TYR A 214 -2.68 6.73 7.50
N THR A 215 -2.46 6.21 6.29
CA THR A 215 -1.28 6.46 5.46
C THR A 215 -1.62 7.43 4.32
N TYR A 216 -0.90 8.54 4.24
CA TYR A 216 -1.01 9.47 3.12
C TYR A 216 -0.18 8.99 1.93
N VAL A 217 -0.72 9.09 0.70
CA VAL A 217 -0.01 8.68 -0.53
C VAL A 217 -0.01 9.80 -1.54
N SER A 218 1.17 10.07 -2.12
CA SER A 218 1.34 11.04 -3.20
C SER A 218 2.26 10.52 -4.30
N ILE A 219 2.02 11.00 -5.51
CA ILE A 219 2.87 10.74 -6.69
C ILE A 219 3.33 12.09 -7.23
N ASN A 220 4.64 12.30 -7.31
CA ASN A 220 5.26 13.58 -7.71
C ASN A 220 4.66 14.77 -6.93
N ASP A 221 4.54 14.64 -5.59
CA ASP A 221 3.99 15.62 -4.64
C ASP A 221 2.49 15.93 -4.81
N LEU A 222 1.77 15.23 -5.66
CA LEU A 222 0.33 15.35 -5.81
C LEU A 222 -0.38 14.18 -5.14
N ALA A 223 -1.34 14.48 -4.25
CA ALA A 223 -2.17 13.49 -3.57
C ALA A 223 -2.94 12.64 -4.56
N THR A 224 -2.86 11.32 -4.42
CA THR A 224 -3.47 10.35 -5.32
C THR A 224 -4.99 10.29 -5.15
N ALA A 225 -5.73 10.29 -6.26
CA ALA A 225 -7.15 9.93 -6.27
C ALA A 225 -7.31 8.41 -6.11
N SER A 226 -8.45 7.96 -5.63
CA SER A 226 -8.70 6.55 -5.33
C SER A 226 -10.08 6.10 -5.79
N GLY A 227 -10.15 4.94 -6.45
CA GLY A 227 -11.41 4.27 -6.79
C GLY A 227 -12.09 3.57 -5.60
N SER A 228 -11.46 3.54 -4.40
CA SER A 228 -12.10 3.01 -3.19
C SER A 228 -13.21 3.95 -2.68
N GLY A 229 -14.12 3.46 -1.84
CA GLY A 229 -15.11 4.31 -1.17
C GLY A 229 -14.50 5.29 -0.15
N GLY A 230 -13.31 5.00 0.35
CA GLY A 230 -12.58 5.74 1.38
C GLY A 230 -11.53 6.73 0.86
N ARG A 231 -10.46 6.90 1.66
CA ARG A 231 -9.27 7.73 1.33
C ARG A 231 -8.05 6.88 1.03
N ASP A 232 -8.09 5.61 1.36
CA ASP A 232 -7.03 4.64 1.15
C ASP A 232 -6.74 4.43 -0.33
N VAL A 233 -5.47 4.14 -0.63
CA VAL A 233 -4.98 3.92 -1.99
C VAL A 233 -4.64 2.44 -2.16
N GLU A 234 -5.15 1.86 -3.23
CA GLU A 234 -4.83 0.49 -3.64
C GLU A 234 -3.55 0.51 -4.47
N PHE A 235 -2.45 -0.01 -3.91
CA PHE A 235 -1.13 0.03 -4.56
C PHE A 235 -0.99 -0.95 -5.72
N ASP A 236 -1.90 -1.92 -5.82
CA ASP A 236 -1.93 -2.87 -6.91
C ASP A 236 -2.44 -2.27 -8.23
N MET A 237 -3.04 -1.06 -8.19
CA MET A 237 -3.42 -0.32 -9.39
C MET A 237 -2.22 0.30 -10.14
N PHE A 238 -1.08 0.50 -9.48
CA PHE A 238 0.09 1.12 -10.10
C PHE A 238 1.03 0.06 -10.69
N ALA A 239 1.46 0.31 -11.91
CA ALA A 239 2.51 -0.47 -12.53
C ALA A 239 3.85 -0.11 -11.90
N SER A 240 4.53 -1.08 -11.29
CA SER A 240 5.81 -0.84 -10.59
C SER A 240 6.93 -0.36 -11.51
N GLU A 241 6.83 -0.62 -12.81
CA GLU A 241 7.83 -0.30 -13.84
C GLU A 241 7.98 1.18 -14.13
N ILE A 242 6.97 1.99 -13.78
CA ILE A 242 7.00 3.44 -14.03
C ILE A 242 7.54 4.22 -12.82
N ILE A 243 7.87 3.53 -11.73
CA ILE A 243 8.28 4.13 -10.45
C ILE A 243 9.79 4.09 -10.33
N GLN A 244 10.38 5.23 -9.98
CA GLN A 244 11.82 5.37 -9.75
C GLN A 244 12.18 5.26 -8.28
N GLN A 245 11.40 5.90 -7.41
CA GLN A 245 11.65 5.95 -5.98
C GLN A 245 10.35 5.93 -5.20
N VAL A 246 10.38 5.28 -4.04
CA VAL A 246 9.33 5.38 -3.02
C VAL A 246 9.97 5.71 -1.69
N THR A 247 9.48 6.77 -1.04
CA THR A 247 9.94 7.18 0.28
C THR A 247 8.79 7.07 1.28
N VAL A 248 9.01 6.35 2.36
CA VAL A 248 8.11 6.28 3.51
C VAL A 248 8.60 7.28 4.55
N GLN A 249 7.92 8.42 4.65
CA GLN A 249 8.20 9.48 5.62
C GLN A 249 7.43 9.20 6.91
N LYS A 250 8.15 8.98 8.02
CA LYS A 250 7.57 8.60 9.32
C LYS A 250 7.43 9.78 10.28
N SER A 251 8.28 10.81 10.14
CA SER A 251 8.17 12.08 10.86
C SER A 251 8.06 13.24 9.87
N PRO A 252 6.97 14.03 9.88
CA PRO A 252 6.78 15.11 8.94
C PRO A 252 7.53 16.38 9.35
N THR A 253 7.76 17.24 8.36
CA THR A 253 8.07 18.66 8.53
C THR A 253 6.79 19.49 8.33
N ALA A 254 6.84 20.81 8.56
CA ALA A 254 5.70 21.69 8.29
C ALA A 254 5.40 21.83 6.79
N ALA A 255 6.36 21.51 5.91
CA ALA A 255 6.18 21.55 4.47
C ALA A 255 5.41 20.33 3.92
N ASP A 256 5.41 19.21 4.64
CA ASP A 256 4.71 18.00 4.23
C ASP A 256 3.20 18.18 4.31
N GLU A 257 2.47 17.63 3.33
CA GLU A 257 1.02 17.62 3.35
C GLU A 257 0.50 16.74 4.49
N GLU A 258 -0.51 17.21 5.15
CA GLU A 258 -1.18 16.51 6.24
C GLU A 258 -2.09 15.39 5.71
N GLY A 259 -2.44 14.43 6.56
CA GLY A 259 -3.34 13.32 6.21
C GLY A 259 -2.79 11.94 6.55
N GLY A 260 -1.51 11.85 6.94
CA GLY A 260 -0.86 10.60 7.32
C GLY A 260 -0.44 10.56 8.78
N ILE A 261 -1.28 10.07 9.70
CA ILE A 261 -0.87 9.86 11.09
C ILE A 261 0.01 8.62 11.27
N ALA A 262 -0.09 7.65 10.38
CA ALA A 262 0.83 6.52 10.31
C ALA A 262 2.18 6.95 9.72
N GLY A 263 2.14 7.63 8.61
CA GLY A 263 3.24 8.16 7.82
C GLY A 263 2.76 8.55 6.42
N SER A 264 3.69 9.00 5.57
CA SER A 264 3.41 9.35 4.18
C SER A 264 4.24 8.49 3.24
N VAL A 265 3.62 7.96 2.20
CA VAL A 265 4.27 7.24 1.10
C VAL A 265 4.36 8.17 -0.10
N LYS A 266 5.57 8.60 -0.43
CA LYS A 266 5.85 9.51 -1.54
C LYS A 266 6.46 8.69 -2.68
N ILE A 267 5.77 8.67 -3.81
CA ILE A 267 6.18 7.97 -5.04
C ILE A 267 6.73 9.00 -6.01
N THR A 268 7.88 8.72 -6.60
CA THR A 268 8.49 9.55 -7.62
C THR A 268 8.65 8.74 -8.91
N THR A 269 8.20 9.29 -10.02
CA THR A 269 8.39 8.71 -11.35
C THR A 269 9.69 9.20 -11.98
N ALA A 270 10.24 8.43 -12.91
CA ALA A 270 11.46 8.80 -13.63
C ALA A 270 11.27 10.05 -14.51
N ARG A 271 12.31 10.87 -14.59
CA ARG A 271 12.35 12.09 -15.40
C ARG A 271 13.50 12.05 -16.41
N PRO A 272 13.41 12.77 -17.55
CA PRO A 272 14.40 12.64 -18.63
C PRO A 272 15.83 13.05 -18.22
N PHE A 273 15.99 14.10 -17.38
CA PHE A 273 17.32 14.52 -16.92
C PHE A 273 17.91 13.67 -15.76
N ASP A 274 17.20 12.62 -15.32
CA ASP A 274 17.75 11.61 -14.41
C ASP A 274 18.70 10.67 -15.15
N TYR A 275 18.62 10.66 -16.49
CA TYR A 275 19.51 9.90 -17.37
C TYR A 275 20.54 10.81 -18.00
N ASN A 276 21.81 10.39 -17.96
CA ASN A 276 22.92 11.17 -18.53
C ASN A 276 23.04 11.01 -20.04
N GLU A 277 22.32 10.07 -20.63
CA GLU A 277 22.36 9.73 -22.06
C GLU A 277 21.00 9.23 -22.51
N ARG A 278 20.82 9.08 -23.83
CA ARG A 278 19.64 8.42 -24.36
C ARG A 278 19.47 7.06 -23.73
N LYS A 279 18.27 6.78 -23.24
CA LYS A 279 17.93 5.52 -22.59
C LYS A 279 16.76 4.86 -23.32
N LEU A 280 16.91 3.59 -23.67
CA LEU A 280 15.82 2.75 -24.15
C LEU A 280 15.85 1.44 -23.36
N VAL A 281 14.78 1.16 -22.65
CA VAL A 281 14.60 -0.07 -21.87
C VAL A 281 13.42 -0.85 -22.44
N LEU A 282 13.62 -2.13 -22.68
CA LEU A 282 12.60 -3.09 -23.07
C LEU A 282 12.62 -4.26 -22.11
N SER A 283 11.46 -4.66 -21.60
CA SER A 283 11.31 -5.78 -20.69
C SER A 283 10.15 -6.67 -21.10
N ALA A 284 10.33 -7.98 -21.03
CA ALA A 284 9.29 -8.97 -21.22
C ALA A 284 9.45 -10.07 -20.16
N GLU A 285 8.37 -10.47 -19.50
CA GLU A 285 8.36 -11.49 -18.45
C GLU A 285 7.15 -12.41 -18.65
N GLY A 286 7.33 -13.70 -18.39
CA GLY A 286 6.25 -14.68 -18.29
C GLY A 286 6.25 -15.28 -16.89
N ALA A 287 5.12 -15.30 -16.20
CA ALA A 287 4.98 -15.81 -14.84
C ALA A 287 3.97 -16.96 -14.78
N HIS A 288 4.31 -18.05 -14.12
CA HIS A 288 3.46 -19.21 -13.89
C HIS A 288 3.07 -19.30 -12.41
N ASN A 289 1.80 -19.54 -12.11
CA ASN A 289 1.31 -19.82 -10.77
C ASN A 289 0.94 -21.30 -10.63
N SER A 290 1.33 -21.90 -9.51
CA SER A 290 1.20 -23.36 -9.29
C SER A 290 -0.22 -23.85 -9.01
N ILE A 291 -1.18 -22.96 -8.75
CA ILE A 291 -2.59 -23.32 -8.48
C ILE A 291 -3.47 -22.96 -9.69
N SER A 292 -3.29 -21.77 -10.27
CA SER A 292 -4.03 -21.42 -11.50
C SER A 292 -3.54 -22.15 -12.73
N GLU A 293 -2.28 -22.65 -12.70
CA GLU A 293 -1.56 -23.30 -13.82
C GLU A 293 -1.43 -22.43 -15.08
N GLU A 294 -1.79 -21.14 -14.99
CA GLU A 294 -1.73 -20.17 -16.08
C GLU A 294 -0.35 -19.52 -16.20
N VAL A 295 -0.05 -19.07 -17.42
CA VAL A 295 1.16 -18.28 -17.71
C VAL A 295 0.77 -16.85 -18.07
N ASP A 296 1.13 -15.93 -17.21
CA ASP A 296 0.78 -14.50 -17.31
C ASP A 296 1.92 -13.72 -17.95
N PRO A 297 1.67 -13.03 -19.08
CA PRO A 297 2.66 -12.18 -19.71
C PRO A 297 2.72 -10.79 -19.05
N ARG A 298 3.92 -10.21 -19.04
CA ARG A 298 4.19 -8.83 -18.68
C ARG A 298 5.14 -8.20 -19.67
N PHE A 299 4.89 -6.98 -20.04
CA PHE A 299 5.71 -6.20 -20.96
C PHE A 299 5.87 -4.77 -20.44
N ALA A 300 7.09 -4.21 -20.59
CA ALA A 300 7.33 -2.80 -20.30
C ALA A 300 8.36 -2.20 -21.24
N PHE A 301 8.23 -0.90 -21.52
CA PHE A 301 9.27 -0.13 -22.16
C PHE A 301 9.41 1.26 -21.55
N LEU A 302 10.62 1.84 -21.65
CA LEU A 302 10.89 3.21 -21.34
C LEU A 302 11.83 3.77 -22.41
N ALA A 303 11.56 5.00 -22.85
CA ALA A 303 12.45 5.76 -23.72
C ALA A 303 12.64 7.16 -23.15
N ALA A 304 13.88 7.59 -22.99
CA ALA A 304 14.23 8.93 -22.53
C ALA A 304 15.36 9.49 -23.37
N ASP A 305 15.33 10.79 -23.64
CA ASP A 305 16.40 11.50 -24.32
C ASP A 305 16.44 12.97 -23.90
N THR A 306 17.59 13.59 -24.03
CA THR A 306 17.79 15.02 -23.75
C THR A 306 18.43 15.70 -24.96
N TRP A 307 17.91 16.88 -25.32
CA TRP A 307 18.38 17.68 -26.47
C TRP A 307 18.45 19.17 -26.10
N GLY A 308 19.68 19.66 -25.93
CA GLY A 308 19.90 21.02 -25.42
C GLY A 308 19.29 21.22 -24.05
N ASP A 309 18.37 22.17 -23.91
CA ASP A 309 17.72 22.50 -22.65
C ASP A 309 16.46 21.66 -22.38
N TRP A 310 16.08 20.80 -23.29
CA TRP A 310 14.89 19.98 -23.21
C TRP A 310 15.20 18.51 -22.97
N GLY A 311 14.33 17.86 -22.22
CA GLY A 311 14.36 16.41 -22.06
C GLY A 311 12.94 15.83 -22.17
N GLY A 312 12.82 14.68 -22.79
CA GLY A 312 11.55 13.95 -22.94
C GLY A 312 11.70 12.51 -22.47
N LEU A 313 10.68 12.01 -21.78
CA LEU A 313 10.57 10.62 -21.36
C LEU A 313 9.17 10.12 -21.65
N VAL A 314 9.05 8.88 -22.11
CA VAL A 314 7.81 8.12 -22.17
C VAL A 314 8.06 6.71 -21.67
N SER A 315 7.11 6.16 -20.91
CA SER A 315 7.12 4.76 -20.52
C SER A 315 5.73 4.15 -20.64
N TYR A 316 5.69 2.84 -20.81
CA TYR A 316 4.46 2.06 -20.84
C TYR A 316 4.74 0.68 -20.28
N SER A 317 3.77 0.17 -19.53
CA SER A 317 3.78 -1.23 -19.08
C SER A 317 2.40 -1.83 -19.21
N GLN A 318 2.35 -3.13 -19.44
CA GLN A 318 1.13 -3.92 -19.44
C GLN A 318 1.42 -5.28 -18.83
N SER A 319 0.52 -5.77 -17.98
CA SER A 319 0.62 -7.10 -17.38
C SER A 319 -0.75 -7.75 -17.31
N LYS A 320 -0.79 -9.04 -17.62
CA LYS A 320 -1.92 -9.90 -17.26
C LYS A 320 -1.54 -10.70 -16.03
N ARG A 321 -2.50 -10.99 -15.17
CA ARG A 321 -2.34 -11.88 -14.01
C ARG A 321 -3.60 -12.70 -13.79
N THR A 322 -3.44 -14.00 -13.71
CA THR A 322 -4.49 -14.94 -13.35
C THR A 322 -4.14 -15.58 -12.00
N ASN A 323 -4.94 -15.29 -11.00
CA ASN A 323 -4.74 -15.83 -9.66
C ASN A 323 -5.90 -16.75 -9.30
N ARG A 324 -5.59 -17.93 -8.80
CA ARG A 324 -6.55 -18.83 -8.16
C ARG A 324 -6.24 -18.90 -6.67
N THR A 325 -7.27 -18.81 -5.86
CA THR A 325 -7.18 -19.02 -4.43
C THR A 325 -8.20 -20.05 -4.01
N ASP A 326 -7.73 -21.12 -3.41
CA ASP A 326 -8.58 -22.16 -2.86
C ASP A 326 -8.66 -21.96 -1.35
N SER A 327 -9.86 -21.95 -0.79
CA SER A 327 -10.06 -21.74 0.64
C SER A 327 -11.14 -22.64 1.23
N THR A 328 -10.89 -23.06 2.46
CA THR A 328 -11.90 -23.63 3.35
C THR A 328 -12.23 -22.58 4.39
N SER A 329 -13.48 -22.22 4.49
CA SER A 329 -13.93 -21.20 5.43
C SER A 329 -14.96 -21.77 6.41
N GLY A 330 -14.62 -21.70 7.69
CA GLY A 330 -15.58 -21.88 8.78
C GLY A 330 -15.99 -20.51 9.28
N ILE A 331 -17.04 -19.95 8.66
CA ILE A 331 -17.40 -18.58 8.98
C ILE A 331 -18.14 -18.51 10.29
N ASN A 332 -17.62 -17.70 11.20
CA ASN A 332 -18.28 -17.20 12.41
C ASN A 332 -18.78 -18.28 13.39
N PHE A 333 -18.16 -18.29 14.52
CA PHE A 333 -18.77 -18.89 15.69
C PHE A 333 -19.84 -17.93 16.20
N ARG A 334 -21.12 -18.33 16.14
CA ARG A 334 -22.23 -17.48 16.57
C ARG A 334 -22.85 -17.97 17.86
N PRO A 335 -23.30 -17.03 18.73
CA PRO A 335 -24.09 -17.39 19.88
C PRO A 335 -25.38 -18.08 19.46
N MET A 336 -25.77 -19.10 20.18
CA MET A 336 -27.01 -19.85 19.93
C MET A 336 -28.27 -18.99 20.12
N SER A 337 -28.19 -17.88 20.84
CA SER A 337 -29.23 -16.87 20.95
C SER A 337 -29.72 -16.35 19.59
N ARG A 338 -28.81 -16.22 18.59
CA ARG A 338 -29.20 -15.85 17.21
C ARG A 338 -29.96 -16.95 16.47
N PHE A 339 -29.65 -18.21 16.78
CA PHE A 339 -30.39 -19.36 16.27
C PHE A 339 -31.83 -19.43 16.86
N LEU A 340 -31.95 -18.95 18.06
CA LEU A 340 -33.16 -18.99 18.85
C LEU A 340 -34.19 -17.93 18.44
N GLY A 341 -33.93 -17.06 17.50
CA GLY A 341 -34.76 -16.02 16.92
C GLY A 341 -36.12 -15.75 17.57
N ALA A 342 -36.61 -14.54 17.48
CA ALA A 342 -37.80 -14.04 18.19
C ALA A 342 -39.10 -14.84 18.11
N SER A 343 -39.17 -15.96 17.42
CA SER A 343 -40.35 -16.86 17.36
C SER A 343 -40.18 -18.13 18.20
N GLY A 344 -40.04 -18.01 19.48
CA GLY A 344 -40.22 -18.96 20.58
C GLY A 344 -40.03 -20.48 20.43
N THR A 345 -40.25 -21.07 19.28
CA THR A 345 -40.27 -22.53 19.06
C THR A 345 -38.90 -23.17 18.87
N ARG A 346 -37.96 -22.48 18.24
CA ARG A 346 -36.59 -23.01 17.97
C ARG A 346 -35.71 -22.97 19.20
N GLY A 347 -35.84 -21.90 19.96
CA GLY A 347 -35.16 -21.75 21.24
C GLY A 347 -35.46 -22.86 22.21
N THR A 348 -36.71 -23.24 22.27
CA THR A 348 -37.18 -24.32 23.12
C THR A 348 -36.64 -25.68 22.68
N GLN A 349 -36.49 -25.91 21.36
CA GLN A 349 -35.91 -27.14 20.81
C GLN A 349 -34.43 -27.26 21.09
N ALA A 350 -33.64 -26.17 20.82
CA ALA A 350 -32.22 -26.17 21.11
C ALA A 350 -31.93 -26.30 22.61
N GLN A 351 -32.69 -25.64 23.46
CA GLN A 351 -32.63 -25.79 24.92
C GLN A 351 -32.95 -27.21 25.37
N ALA A 352 -33.96 -27.84 24.79
CA ALA A 352 -34.32 -29.21 25.12
C ALA A 352 -33.24 -30.22 24.69
N VAL A 353 -32.60 -29.98 23.53
CA VAL A 353 -31.52 -30.81 23.05
C VAL A 353 -30.27 -30.62 23.93
N LEU A 354 -29.89 -29.37 24.25
CA LEU A 354 -28.75 -29.09 25.13
C LEU A 354 -28.94 -29.65 26.55
N ALA A 355 -30.15 -29.52 27.09
CA ALA A 355 -30.46 -30.10 28.40
C ALA A 355 -30.43 -31.63 28.36
N ARG A 356 -30.91 -32.25 27.28
CA ARG A 356 -30.90 -33.70 27.08
C ARG A 356 -29.50 -34.27 26.88
N ASP A 357 -28.72 -33.64 25.96
CA ASP A 357 -27.52 -34.24 25.42
C ASP A 357 -26.23 -33.74 26.10
N ALA A 358 -26.24 -32.49 26.61
CA ALA A 358 -25.08 -31.89 27.25
C ALA A 358 -25.21 -31.63 28.76
N GLY A 359 -26.41 -31.82 29.34
CA GLY A 359 -26.65 -31.51 30.74
C GLY A 359 -26.53 -30.03 31.11
N VAL A 360 -26.42 -29.19 30.11
CA VAL A 360 -26.26 -27.74 30.25
C VAL A 360 -27.62 -27.09 30.39
N ASN A 361 -27.91 -26.61 31.57
CA ASN A 361 -29.18 -25.93 31.87
C ASN A 361 -29.07 -24.46 31.44
N ILE A 362 -29.39 -24.18 30.19
CA ILE A 362 -29.48 -22.81 29.67
C ILE A 362 -30.79 -22.22 30.15
N VAL A 363 -30.74 -21.49 31.23
CA VAL A 363 -31.89 -20.78 31.76
C VAL A 363 -32.24 -19.61 30.84
N ASN A 364 -33.54 -19.43 30.56
CA ASN A 364 -34.14 -18.31 29.80
C ASN A 364 -33.30 -17.02 29.84
N ARG A 365 -32.86 -16.57 28.68
CA ARG A 365 -32.01 -15.40 28.59
C ARG A 365 -32.58 -14.31 27.70
N THR A 366 -32.54 -13.12 28.25
CA THR A 366 -32.51 -11.87 27.50
C THR A 366 -31.07 -11.63 27.06
N ASP A 367 -30.88 -10.95 25.94
CA ASP A 367 -29.60 -10.69 25.30
C ASP A 367 -28.49 -10.02 26.16
N THR A 368 -28.77 -9.76 27.45
CA THR A 368 -27.94 -9.01 28.38
C THR A 368 -27.21 -9.86 29.43
N ASP A 369 -27.39 -11.20 29.48
CA ASP A 369 -26.74 -12.03 30.52
C ASP A 369 -25.53 -12.79 29.94
N GLU A 370 -24.33 -12.32 30.21
CA GLU A 370 -23.05 -12.70 29.61
C GLU A 370 -22.49 -14.07 30.05
N THR A 371 -23.05 -14.72 31.08
CA THR A 371 -22.38 -15.79 31.83
C THR A 371 -22.59 -17.21 31.32
N ASN A 372 -23.38 -17.50 30.26
CA ASN A 372 -23.58 -18.85 29.75
C ASN A 372 -23.85 -18.85 28.24
N ARG A 373 -22.95 -18.32 27.45
CA ARG A 373 -23.08 -18.33 25.99
C ARG A 373 -22.71 -19.69 25.42
N VAL A 374 -23.58 -20.26 24.63
CA VAL A 374 -23.29 -21.44 23.81
C VAL A 374 -23.04 -20.96 22.40
N VAL A 375 -21.87 -21.30 21.88
CA VAL A 375 -21.38 -20.86 20.57
C VAL A 375 -21.26 -22.08 19.68
N PHE A 376 -21.63 -21.94 18.42
CA PHE A 376 -21.52 -22.97 17.42
C PHE A 376 -21.06 -22.40 16.09
N GLN A 377 -20.52 -23.28 15.24
CA GLN A 377 -20.09 -22.91 13.90
C GLN A 377 -21.31 -22.67 13.00
N ASP A 378 -21.43 -21.45 12.49
CA ASP A 378 -22.57 -20.99 11.72
C ASP A 378 -22.58 -21.51 10.29
N LYS A 379 -21.49 -21.34 9.59
CA LYS A 379 -21.32 -21.73 8.19
C LYS A 379 -19.96 -22.40 7.99
N VAL A 380 -19.97 -23.51 7.28
CA VAL A 380 -18.77 -24.24 6.88
C VAL A 380 -18.84 -24.53 5.40
N GLY A 381 -17.79 -24.32 4.67
CA GLY A 381 -17.77 -24.64 3.26
C GLY A 381 -16.44 -24.34 2.58
N ASP A 382 -16.38 -24.74 1.35
CA ASP A 382 -15.24 -24.55 0.47
C ASP A 382 -15.52 -23.51 -0.57
N ARG A 383 -14.45 -22.81 -0.97
CA ARG A 383 -14.52 -21.74 -1.93
C ARG A 383 -13.33 -21.80 -2.88
N VAL A 384 -13.63 -21.67 -4.16
CA VAL A 384 -12.64 -21.40 -5.19
C VAL A 384 -12.85 -19.96 -5.69
N TYR A 385 -11.78 -19.23 -5.71
CA TYR A 385 -11.74 -17.85 -6.18
C TYR A 385 -10.77 -17.73 -7.34
N LEU A 386 -11.27 -17.28 -8.49
CA LEU A 386 -10.49 -17.00 -9.69
C LEU A 386 -10.49 -15.50 -9.93
N ASN A 387 -9.33 -14.91 -10.15
CA ASN A 387 -9.20 -13.50 -10.42
C ASN A 387 -8.29 -13.27 -11.62
N GLU A 388 -8.87 -12.84 -12.74
CA GLU A 388 -8.14 -12.38 -13.90
C GLU A 388 -7.99 -10.85 -13.82
N GLN A 389 -6.77 -10.36 -13.99
CA GLN A 389 -6.43 -8.95 -13.90
C GLN A 389 -5.65 -8.54 -15.15
N ASP A 390 -6.08 -7.47 -15.78
CA ASP A 390 -5.35 -6.76 -16.81
C ASP A 390 -4.99 -5.36 -16.31
N LYS A 391 -3.70 -5.05 -16.31
CA LYS A 391 -3.18 -3.73 -15.88
C LYS A 391 -2.38 -3.11 -16.99
N TRP A 392 -2.52 -1.80 -17.13
CA TRP A 392 -1.59 -1.02 -17.94
C TRP A 392 -1.28 0.30 -17.25
N GLY A 393 -0.08 0.81 -17.50
CA GLY A 393 0.33 2.12 -17.02
C GLY A 393 1.21 2.79 -18.05
N ALA A 394 1.09 4.11 -18.14
CA ALA A 394 1.90 4.95 -19.02
C ALA A 394 2.32 6.21 -18.28
N THR A 395 3.57 6.63 -18.47
CA THR A 395 4.03 7.95 -18.02
C THR A 395 4.63 8.73 -19.18
N ALA A 396 4.52 10.04 -19.11
CA ALA A 396 5.23 10.97 -19.98
C ALA A 396 5.76 12.12 -19.14
N SER A 397 7.01 12.50 -19.35
CA SER A 397 7.63 13.66 -18.72
C SER A 397 8.31 14.52 -19.76
N LEU A 398 8.06 15.83 -19.71
CA LEU A 398 8.74 16.83 -20.52
C LEU A 398 9.37 17.87 -19.59
N GLN A 399 10.70 17.98 -19.64
CA GLN A 399 11.44 18.94 -18.83
C GLN A 399 12.11 20.00 -19.68
N TYR A 400 12.05 21.24 -19.22
CA TYR A 400 12.83 22.36 -19.74
C TYR A 400 13.80 22.85 -18.66
N LYS A 401 15.10 22.67 -18.88
CA LYS A 401 16.15 22.96 -17.91
C LYS A 401 17.30 23.75 -18.60
N PRO A 402 17.11 25.04 -18.88
CA PRO A 402 18.09 25.85 -19.63
C PRO A 402 19.40 26.07 -18.87
N ASN A 403 19.38 25.90 -17.55
CA ASN A 403 20.54 26.01 -16.68
C ASN A 403 20.26 25.28 -15.36
N SER A 404 21.26 25.22 -14.47
CA SER A 404 21.13 24.58 -13.16
C SER A 404 20.19 25.32 -12.18
N SER A 405 19.79 26.54 -12.51
CA SER A 405 18.97 27.38 -11.63
C SER A 405 17.48 27.36 -11.97
N PHE A 406 17.08 26.78 -13.08
CA PHE A 406 15.68 26.75 -13.52
C PHE A 406 15.32 25.39 -14.09
N SER A 407 14.18 24.86 -13.63
CA SER A 407 13.56 23.65 -14.21
C SER A 407 12.04 23.84 -14.28
N LEU A 408 11.46 23.51 -15.41
CA LEU A 408 10.02 23.41 -15.59
C LEU A 408 9.73 21.98 -16.08
N THR A 409 8.88 21.28 -15.36
CA THR A 409 8.55 19.87 -15.65
C THR A 409 7.05 19.75 -15.85
N PHE A 410 6.64 19.07 -16.89
CA PHE A 410 5.29 18.56 -17.08
C PHE A 410 5.33 17.05 -16.98
N ASP A 411 4.59 16.48 -16.03
CA ASP A 411 4.43 15.05 -15.85
C ASP A 411 2.99 14.62 -16.12
N ALA A 412 2.81 13.50 -16.82
CA ALA A 412 1.53 12.85 -17.03
C ALA A 412 1.65 11.37 -16.66
N MET A 413 0.68 10.85 -15.95
CA MET A 413 0.55 9.44 -15.61
C MET A 413 -0.86 8.97 -15.88
N LEU A 414 -0.99 7.89 -16.62
CA LEU A 414 -2.25 7.23 -16.96
C LEU A 414 -2.17 5.76 -16.55
N GLY A 415 -3.26 5.19 -16.14
CA GLY A 415 -3.32 3.77 -15.83
C GLY A 415 -4.74 3.22 -15.92
N GLY A 416 -4.83 1.94 -16.17
CA GLY A 416 -6.09 1.19 -16.16
C GLY A 416 -5.88 -0.14 -15.47
N TYR A 417 -6.89 -0.54 -14.71
CA TYR A 417 -6.97 -1.81 -14.00
C TYR A 417 -8.34 -2.42 -14.21
N ASP A 418 -8.38 -3.52 -14.96
CA ASP A 418 -9.58 -4.32 -15.17
C ASP A 418 -9.41 -5.64 -14.42
N SER A 419 -10.43 -6.07 -13.66
CA SER A 419 -10.43 -7.39 -13.03
C SER A 419 -11.78 -8.10 -13.20
N THR A 420 -11.73 -9.40 -13.47
CA THR A 420 -12.86 -10.29 -13.40
C THR A 420 -12.61 -11.28 -12.27
N GLU A 421 -13.49 -11.28 -11.31
CA GLU A 421 -13.41 -12.12 -10.11
C GLU A 421 -14.57 -13.11 -10.13
N ASP A 422 -14.27 -14.40 -10.28
CA ASP A 422 -15.21 -15.49 -10.16
C ASP A 422 -15.04 -16.18 -8.80
N GLU A 423 -16.12 -16.31 -8.05
CA GLU A 423 -16.13 -16.98 -6.76
C GLU A 423 -17.21 -18.07 -6.75
N TYR A 424 -16.78 -19.28 -6.43
CA TYR A 424 -17.65 -20.46 -6.32
C TYR A 424 -17.61 -20.97 -4.90
N ASP A 425 -18.78 -20.93 -4.20
CA ASP A 425 -18.91 -21.42 -2.82
C ASP A 425 -19.82 -22.66 -2.79
N ALA A 426 -19.40 -23.68 -2.02
CA ALA A 426 -20.26 -24.78 -1.57
C ALA A 426 -20.22 -24.82 -0.05
N ALA A 427 -21.36 -24.60 0.63
CA ALA A 427 -21.34 -24.46 2.08
C ALA A 427 -22.59 -25.01 2.76
N ALA A 428 -22.42 -25.48 4.00
CA ALA A 428 -23.50 -25.79 4.93
C ALA A 428 -23.73 -24.63 5.88
N TYR A 429 -24.94 -24.11 5.94
CA TYR A 429 -25.34 -22.97 6.76
C TYR A 429 -26.26 -23.42 7.90
N SER A 430 -25.68 -23.65 9.08
CA SER A 430 -26.38 -24.19 10.25
C SER A 430 -27.30 -23.18 10.92
N ALA A 431 -26.97 -21.88 10.88
CA ALA A 431 -27.80 -20.81 11.46
C ALA A 431 -28.98 -20.39 10.57
N SER A 432 -29.20 -21.03 9.43
CA SER A 432 -30.35 -20.76 8.60
C SER A 432 -31.67 -20.88 9.40
N SER A 433 -32.62 -20.00 9.12
CA SER A 433 -33.95 -20.04 9.75
C SER A 433 -34.70 -21.34 9.57
N ARG A 434 -34.28 -22.20 8.65
CA ARG A 434 -34.87 -23.50 8.32
C ARG A 434 -34.05 -24.68 8.86
N SER A 435 -32.83 -24.45 9.37
CA SER A 435 -32.03 -25.49 10.00
C SER A 435 -32.63 -25.91 11.36
N THR A 436 -32.57 -27.21 11.66
CA THR A 436 -33.14 -27.78 12.89
C THR A 436 -32.08 -28.61 13.57
N LEU A 437 -31.66 -28.20 14.78
CA LEU A 437 -30.73 -28.92 15.63
C LEU A 437 -31.37 -30.25 16.07
N ASP A 438 -30.62 -31.33 16.00
CA ASP A 438 -31.02 -32.67 16.41
C ASP A 438 -30.27 -33.13 17.68
N THR A 439 -28.94 -33.30 17.59
CA THR A 439 -28.15 -33.89 18.64
C THR A 439 -26.81 -33.14 18.80
N ILE A 440 -26.45 -32.84 20.04
CA ILE A 440 -25.11 -32.38 20.40
C ILE A 440 -24.31 -33.60 20.88
N HIS A 441 -23.29 -33.99 20.11
CA HIS A 441 -22.45 -35.16 20.44
C HIS A 441 -21.26 -34.77 21.32
N GLU A 442 -20.69 -33.57 21.10
CA GLU A 442 -19.52 -33.08 21.80
C GLU A 442 -19.58 -31.57 21.99
N TYR A 443 -19.17 -31.08 23.13
CA TYR A 443 -19.03 -29.68 23.44
C TYR A 443 -17.78 -29.43 24.28
N ASP A 444 -17.23 -28.22 24.20
CA ASP A 444 -16.10 -27.77 25.00
C ASP A 444 -16.53 -26.72 26.01
N ALA A 445 -16.42 -27.06 27.28
CA ALA A 445 -16.71 -26.16 28.39
C ALA A 445 -15.43 -25.53 28.99
N SER A 446 -14.25 -25.89 28.50
CA SER A 446 -12.98 -25.32 29.03
C SER A 446 -12.89 -23.83 28.72
N THR A 447 -13.48 -23.39 27.62
CA THR A 447 -13.59 -21.98 27.21
C THR A 447 -14.52 -21.14 28.10
N LEU A 448 -15.29 -21.76 28.99
CA LEU A 448 -16.23 -21.05 29.87
C LEU A 448 -15.52 -20.12 30.86
N SER A 449 -14.32 -20.52 31.36
CA SER A 449 -13.57 -19.72 32.31
C SER A 449 -12.84 -18.54 31.69
N GLU A 450 -12.48 -18.64 30.42
CA GLU A 450 -11.68 -17.63 29.71
C GLU A 450 -12.55 -16.67 28.91
N TYR A 451 -13.56 -17.20 28.22
CA TYR A 451 -14.41 -16.43 27.31
C TYR A 451 -15.87 -16.37 27.76
N GLY A 452 -16.23 -16.99 28.87
CA GLY A 452 -17.64 -17.08 29.34
C GLY A 452 -18.55 -17.88 28.42
N MET A 453 -18.01 -18.85 27.65
CA MET A 453 -18.72 -19.54 26.58
C MET A 453 -18.52 -21.06 26.63
N VAL A 454 -19.51 -21.79 26.09
CA VAL A 454 -19.42 -23.23 25.78
C VAL A 454 -19.46 -23.38 24.27
N VAL A 455 -18.51 -24.09 23.68
CA VAL A 455 -18.43 -24.29 22.25
C VAL A 455 -18.93 -25.68 21.86
N LEU A 456 -19.85 -25.74 20.93
CA LEU A 456 -20.34 -26.99 20.34
C LEU A 456 -19.34 -27.51 19.30
N ARG A 457 -18.78 -28.70 19.54
CA ARG A 457 -17.74 -29.30 18.66
C ARG A 457 -18.28 -30.31 17.68
N ASP A 458 -19.31 -31.06 18.04
CA ASP A 458 -19.91 -32.10 17.19
C ASP A 458 -21.42 -32.04 17.32
N VAL A 459 -22.08 -31.68 16.24
CA VAL A 459 -23.52 -31.38 16.24
C VAL A 459 -24.17 -31.98 15.00
N SER A 460 -25.32 -32.68 15.19
CA SER A 460 -26.18 -33.14 14.11
C SER A 460 -27.39 -32.25 13.96
N TYR A 461 -27.83 -32.11 12.72
CA TYR A 461 -29.04 -31.40 12.31
C TYR A 461 -29.93 -32.30 11.50
N THR A 462 -31.25 -32.27 11.74
CA THR A 462 -32.22 -32.97 10.89
C THR A 462 -32.41 -32.31 9.54
N ALA A 463 -32.20 -31.02 9.46
CA ALA A 463 -32.13 -30.24 8.23
C ALA A 463 -31.11 -29.13 8.38
N THR A 464 -30.22 -28.99 7.39
CA THR A 464 -29.30 -27.87 7.25
C THR A 464 -29.50 -27.28 5.86
N GLN A 465 -29.41 -25.99 5.76
CA GLN A 465 -29.39 -25.30 4.47
C GLN A 465 -27.98 -25.49 3.86
N HIS A 466 -27.93 -26.20 2.74
CA HIS A 466 -26.73 -26.23 1.90
C HIS A 466 -26.86 -25.17 0.82
N GLU A 467 -25.79 -24.43 0.57
CA GLU A 467 -25.75 -23.32 -0.37
C GLU A 467 -24.72 -23.60 -1.44
N MET A 468 -25.08 -23.33 -2.70
CA MET A 468 -24.15 -23.15 -3.80
C MET A 468 -24.28 -21.72 -4.33
N LEU A 469 -23.17 -20.98 -4.30
CA LEU A 469 -23.10 -19.59 -4.74
C LEU A 469 -22.15 -19.50 -5.92
N SER A 470 -22.63 -18.95 -7.02
CA SER A 470 -21.80 -18.53 -8.16
C SER A 470 -21.84 -17.01 -8.22
N LYS A 471 -20.70 -16.39 -7.96
CA LYS A 471 -20.54 -14.94 -7.88
C LYS A 471 -19.53 -14.48 -8.91
N GLU A 472 -19.81 -13.37 -9.56
CA GLU A 472 -18.89 -12.70 -10.47
C GLU A 472 -18.84 -11.21 -10.15
N ARG A 473 -17.65 -10.66 -10.16
CA ARG A 473 -17.43 -9.22 -10.04
C ARG A 473 -16.50 -8.75 -11.14
N ILE A 474 -16.95 -7.79 -11.92
CA ILE A 474 -16.13 -7.12 -12.92
C ILE A 474 -15.85 -5.71 -12.42
N ASN A 475 -14.59 -5.43 -12.14
CA ASN A 475 -14.13 -4.09 -11.80
C ASN A 475 -13.36 -3.50 -12.98
N LYS A 476 -13.58 -2.22 -13.21
CA LYS A 476 -12.79 -1.40 -14.14
C LYS A 476 -12.41 -0.12 -13.43
N THR A 477 -11.14 0.18 -13.40
CA THR A 477 -10.62 1.40 -12.78
C THR A 477 -9.72 2.11 -13.78
N ASP A 478 -10.02 3.36 -14.08
CA ASP A 478 -9.19 4.25 -14.85
C ASP A 478 -8.59 5.32 -13.94
N TYR A 479 -7.30 5.57 -14.09
CA TYR A 479 -6.56 6.54 -13.31
C TYR A 479 -5.83 7.52 -14.23
N SER A 480 -5.86 8.80 -13.87
CA SER A 480 -5.13 9.85 -14.58
C SER A 480 -4.56 10.88 -13.63
N GLN A 481 -3.33 11.30 -13.86
CA GLN A 481 -2.67 12.37 -13.13
C GLN A 481 -1.86 13.24 -14.09
N TYR A 482 -1.97 14.54 -13.91
CA TYR A 482 -1.21 15.53 -14.66
C TYR A 482 -0.66 16.56 -13.68
N SER A 483 0.60 16.93 -13.84
CA SER A 483 1.19 17.98 -13.02
C SER A 483 2.18 18.84 -13.80
N VAL A 484 2.29 20.08 -13.37
CA VAL A 484 3.33 21.02 -13.80
C VAL A 484 4.10 21.44 -12.55
N ALA A 485 5.41 21.26 -12.56
CA ALA A 485 6.30 21.64 -11.47
C ALA A 485 7.35 22.64 -11.97
N LEU A 486 7.62 23.64 -11.17
CA LEU A 486 8.63 24.69 -11.43
C LEU A 486 9.59 24.71 -10.25
N ASP A 487 10.89 24.67 -10.55
CA ASP A 487 11.98 24.87 -9.61
C ASP A 487 12.83 26.05 -10.04
N TRP A 488 13.05 27.00 -9.16
CA TRP A 488 13.92 28.13 -9.42
C TRP A 488 14.88 28.38 -8.26
N LYS A 489 16.19 28.40 -8.55
CA LYS A 489 17.26 28.65 -7.61
C LYS A 489 17.93 30.00 -7.92
N GLY A 490 17.63 31.03 -7.10
CA GLY A 490 18.37 32.29 -7.11
C GLY A 490 19.61 32.21 -6.21
N GLN A 491 20.23 33.36 -5.98
CA GLN A 491 21.43 33.45 -5.12
C GLN A 491 21.11 33.06 -3.66
N ASP A 492 20.02 33.61 -3.11
CA ASP A 492 19.59 33.39 -1.72
C ASP A 492 18.14 32.89 -1.63
N TRP A 493 17.50 32.69 -2.74
CA TRP A 493 16.09 32.27 -2.82
C TRP A 493 15.97 30.98 -3.58
N TYR A 494 15.16 30.08 -3.06
CA TYR A 494 14.68 28.91 -3.78
C TYR A 494 13.15 28.95 -3.80
N ILE A 495 12.58 28.78 -4.98
CA ILE A 495 11.12 28.73 -5.18
C ILE A 495 10.81 27.42 -5.88
N ASP A 496 9.94 26.62 -5.28
CA ASP A 496 9.31 25.48 -5.91
C ASP A 496 7.79 25.65 -5.93
N ALA A 497 7.17 25.33 -7.05
CA ALA A 497 5.74 25.42 -7.23
C ALA A 497 5.22 24.23 -8.03
N MET A 498 4.01 23.78 -7.71
CA MET A 498 3.34 22.68 -8.40
C MET A 498 1.86 23.00 -8.54
N ALA A 499 1.29 22.60 -9.67
CA ALA A 499 -0.15 22.54 -9.88
C ALA A 499 -0.49 21.24 -10.63
N GLY A 500 -1.58 20.59 -10.25
CA GLY A 500 -1.92 19.31 -10.87
C GLY A 500 -3.36 18.87 -10.61
N TYR A 501 -3.71 17.84 -11.35
CA TYR A 501 -4.97 17.11 -11.30
C TYR A 501 -4.70 15.63 -11.11
N SER A 502 -5.48 14.96 -10.25
CA SER A 502 -5.50 13.50 -10.11
C SER A 502 -6.95 13.05 -10.10
N GLY A 503 -7.28 12.10 -10.99
CA GLY A 503 -8.63 11.54 -11.13
C GLY A 503 -8.61 10.03 -11.12
N ALA A 504 -9.65 9.42 -10.52
CA ALA A 504 -9.90 7.99 -10.56
C ALA A 504 -11.38 7.72 -10.79
N GLU A 505 -11.69 6.90 -11.78
CA GLU A 505 -13.04 6.39 -12.04
C GLU A 505 -13.04 4.88 -11.86
N LYS A 506 -13.95 4.35 -11.03
CA LYS A 506 -14.13 2.90 -10.84
C LYS A 506 -15.56 2.51 -11.10
N THR A 507 -15.75 1.47 -11.90
CA THR A 507 -17.03 0.77 -12.02
C THR A 507 -16.88 -0.65 -11.49
N SER A 508 -17.86 -1.12 -10.71
CA SER A 508 -17.91 -2.48 -10.19
C SER A 508 -19.29 -3.07 -10.48
N ASP A 509 -19.31 -4.15 -11.24
CA ASP A 509 -20.50 -4.87 -11.64
C ASP A 509 -20.44 -6.25 -10.99
N PHE A 510 -21.32 -6.49 -10.03
CA PHE A 510 -21.37 -7.73 -9.25
C PHE A 510 -22.65 -8.49 -9.53
N SER A 511 -22.55 -9.81 -9.63
CA SER A 511 -23.68 -10.72 -9.66
C SER A 511 -23.47 -11.92 -8.72
N ASN A 512 -24.55 -12.42 -8.14
CA ASN A 512 -24.56 -13.54 -7.22
C ASN A 512 -25.78 -14.41 -7.48
N LEU A 513 -25.53 -15.63 -7.92
CA LEU A 513 -26.55 -16.66 -8.13
C LEU A 513 -26.51 -17.65 -6.97
N LYS A 514 -27.62 -17.80 -6.28
CA LYS A 514 -27.77 -18.66 -5.11
C LYS A 514 -28.73 -19.79 -5.36
N HIS A 515 -28.24 -21.01 -5.12
CA HIS A 515 -29.08 -22.23 -5.03
C HIS A 515 -29.00 -22.81 -3.62
N VAL A 516 -30.09 -23.41 -3.15
CA VAL A 516 -30.15 -24.02 -1.82
C VAL A 516 -30.75 -25.41 -1.86
N ALA A 517 -30.29 -26.27 -0.98
CA ALA A 517 -30.85 -27.56 -0.67
C ALA A 517 -30.98 -27.70 0.87
N TYR A 518 -31.87 -28.58 1.29
CA TYR A 518 -32.05 -28.89 2.72
C TYR A 518 -31.85 -30.38 2.93
N ALA A 519 -30.84 -30.73 3.71
CA ALA A 519 -30.47 -32.10 4.03
C ALA A 519 -30.00 -32.25 5.48
N PRO A 520 -30.13 -33.46 6.06
CA PRO A 520 -29.47 -33.71 7.34
C PRO A 520 -27.95 -33.52 7.24
N SER A 521 -27.34 -32.94 8.25
CA SER A 521 -25.90 -32.79 8.32
C SER A 521 -25.37 -33.05 9.72
N ARG A 522 -24.11 -33.38 9.81
CA ARG A 522 -23.33 -33.41 11.05
C ARG A 522 -22.07 -32.58 10.85
N THR A 523 -21.94 -31.53 11.63
CA THR A 523 -20.76 -30.70 11.66
C THR A 523 -19.89 -31.14 12.82
N ARG A 524 -18.73 -31.65 12.51
CA ARG A 524 -17.73 -32.02 13.51
C ARG A 524 -16.48 -31.17 13.33
N TRP A 525 -16.01 -30.65 14.44
CA TRP A 525 -14.85 -29.82 14.49
C TRP A 525 -13.82 -30.39 15.47
N THR A 526 -12.60 -30.66 15.02
CA THR A 526 -11.57 -31.39 15.77
C THR A 526 -10.38 -30.53 16.24
N GLY A 527 -10.47 -29.19 16.12
CA GLY A 527 -9.41 -28.25 16.50
C GLY A 527 -8.60 -27.74 15.32
N ARG A 528 -7.46 -27.08 15.57
CA ARG A 528 -6.65 -26.33 14.59
C ARG A 528 -6.18 -27.17 13.37
N SER A 529 -6.07 -28.47 13.50
CA SER A 529 -5.70 -29.41 12.43
C SER A 529 -6.88 -30.22 11.88
N GLY A 530 -8.11 -29.93 12.33
CA GLY A 530 -9.26 -30.77 12.06
C GLY A 530 -10.07 -30.32 10.85
N GLU A 531 -10.43 -31.30 10.04
CA GLU A 531 -11.40 -31.11 8.98
C GLU A 531 -12.75 -30.64 9.58
N THR A 532 -13.24 -29.54 9.07
CA THR A 532 -14.58 -29.04 9.39
C THR A 532 -15.54 -29.26 8.22
N ILE A 533 -15.39 -30.37 7.53
CA ILE A 533 -16.30 -30.69 6.45
C ILE A 533 -17.60 -31.22 7.06
N PRO A 534 -18.76 -30.62 6.76
CA PRO A 534 -20.02 -31.19 7.21
C PRO A 534 -20.20 -32.54 6.54
N SER A 535 -20.19 -33.60 7.33
CA SER A 535 -20.64 -34.90 6.83
C SER A 535 -22.16 -34.89 6.68
N THR A 536 -22.66 -35.39 5.57
CA THR A 536 -24.07 -35.44 5.28
C THR A 536 -24.58 -36.87 5.44
N PRO A 537 -25.13 -37.24 6.62
CA PRO A 537 -25.77 -38.55 6.80
C PRO A 537 -26.89 -38.75 5.77
N GLY A 538 -26.92 -39.90 5.11
CA GLY A 538 -27.96 -40.23 4.14
C GLY A 538 -27.60 -40.03 2.68
N GLY A 539 -26.31 -39.78 2.36
CA GLY A 539 -25.80 -39.80 0.99
C GLY A 539 -26.08 -38.52 0.19
N PHE A 540 -26.38 -37.41 0.83
CA PHE A 540 -26.41 -36.13 0.18
C PHE A 540 -24.95 -35.68 -0.03
N ASP A 541 -24.57 -35.46 -1.28
CA ASP A 541 -23.29 -34.87 -1.65
C ASP A 541 -23.47 -33.37 -1.90
N MET A 542 -22.84 -32.52 -1.05
CA MET A 542 -23.01 -31.08 -1.17
C MET A 542 -22.38 -30.49 -2.44
N TYR A 543 -21.47 -31.21 -3.08
CA TYR A 543 -20.80 -30.76 -4.31
C TYR A 543 -21.49 -31.24 -5.58
N ASN A 544 -22.17 -32.37 -5.54
CA ASN A 544 -22.75 -33.05 -6.71
C ASN A 544 -24.23 -33.35 -6.60
N ALA A 545 -24.96 -32.67 -5.74
CA ALA A 545 -26.41 -32.86 -5.59
C ALA A 545 -27.21 -31.88 -6.43
N SER A 546 -26.84 -31.70 -7.69
CA SER A 546 -27.40 -30.68 -8.59
C SER A 546 -28.93 -30.80 -8.78
N ASP A 547 -29.53 -32.02 -8.70
CA ASP A 547 -30.96 -32.27 -8.75
C ASP A 547 -31.70 -31.85 -7.44
N LYS A 548 -30.97 -31.63 -6.34
CA LYS A 548 -31.55 -31.27 -5.03
C LYS A 548 -31.51 -29.77 -4.78
N TYR A 549 -30.61 -29.06 -5.46
CA TYR A 549 -30.46 -27.61 -5.29
C TYR A 549 -31.51 -26.85 -6.08
N LEU A 550 -32.31 -26.05 -5.39
CA LEU A 550 -33.34 -25.20 -5.97
C LEU A 550 -32.84 -23.76 -6.05
N PHE A 551 -33.22 -23.04 -7.08
CA PHE A 551 -32.98 -21.61 -7.19
C PHE A 551 -33.56 -20.86 -5.99
N GLU A 552 -32.75 -20.03 -5.32
CA GLU A 552 -33.19 -19.19 -4.20
C GLU A 552 -33.18 -17.71 -4.57
N ALA A 553 -32.07 -17.20 -5.11
CA ALA A 553 -31.96 -15.80 -5.45
C ALA A 553 -30.92 -15.55 -6.56
N TYR A 554 -31.15 -14.50 -7.30
CA TYR A 554 -30.14 -13.82 -8.11
C TYR A 554 -30.07 -12.35 -7.70
N GLU A 555 -28.86 -11.87 -7.44
CA GLU A 555 -28.60 -10.51 -6.99
C GLU A 555 -27.55 -9.88 -7.91
N THR A 556 -27.78 -8.64 -8.30
CA THR A 556 -26.79 -7.88 -9.06
C THR A 556 -26.68 -6.47 -8.50
N THR A 557 -25.45 -5.96 -8.41
CA THR A 557 -25.19 -4.59 -8.01
C THR A 557 -24.30 -3.91 -9.04
N LEU A 558 -24.53 -2.62 -9.25
CA LEU A 558 -23.69 -1.77 -10.06
C LEU A 558 -23.24 -0.58 -9.22
N GLU A 559 -21.92 -0.43 -9.06
CA GLU A 559 -21.32 0.68 -8.35
C GLU A 559 -20.43 1.50 -9.29
N LYS A 560 -20.54 2.81 -9.19
CA LYS A 560 -19.64 3.75 -9.83
C LYS A 560 -19.09 4.72 -8.79
N VAL A 561 -17.78 4.90 -8.78
CA VAL A 561 -17.07 5.86 -7.93
C VAL A 561 -16.24 6.76 -8.82
N ASP A 562 -16.45 8.06 -8.68
CA ASP A 562 -15.66 9.11 -9.32
C ASP A 562 -14.93 9.91 -8.22
N ASP A 563 -13.62 10.13 -8.34
CA ASP A 563 -12.80 10.90 -7.39
C ASP A 563 -11.89 11.85 -8.17
N ASP A 564 -12.16 13.13 -8.09
CA ASP A 564 -11.43 14.20 -8.77
C ASP A 564 -10.73 15.10 -7.75
N LYS A 565 -9.44 15.36 -7.96
CA LYS A 565 -8.63 16.25 -7.11
C LYS A 565 -7.85 17.25 -7.94
N TYR A 566 -7.89 18.50 -7.54
CA TYR A 566 -7.04 19.56 -8.02
C TYR A 566 -6.17 20.07 -6.88
N ALA A 567 -4.90 20.32 -7.12
CA ALA A 567 -4.02 20.91 -6.11
C ALA A 567 -3.08 21.95 -6.74
N ALA A 568 -2.78 22.99 -5.99
CA ALA A 568 -1.74 23.95 -6.31
C ALA A 568 -0.95 24.28 -5.06
N GLN A 569 0.38 24.36 -5.21
CA GLN A 569 1.31 24.63 -4.10
C GLN A 569 2.41 25.57 -4.55
N VAL A 570 2.85 26.42 -3.65
CA VAL A 570 4.06 27.23 -3.80
C VAL A 570 4.85 27.24 -2.50
N ASN A 571 6.14 27.01 -2.61
CA ASN A 571 7.09 27.06 -1.50
C ASN A 571 8.19 28.07 -1.83
N VAL A 572 8.60 28.82 -0.84
CA VAL A 572 9.64 29.84 -0.93
C VAL A 572 10.62 29.64 0.21
N THR A 573 11.87 29.37 -0.10
CA THR A 573 12.98 29.27 0.86
C THR A 573 13.87 30.49 0.73
N ARG A 574 14.18 31.16 1.83
CA ARG A 574 15.15 32.25 1.92
C ARG A 574 16.36 31.75 2.70
N MET A 575 17.49 31.66 2.02
CA MET A 575 18.79 31.42 2.67
C MET A 575 19.20 32.68 3.44
N LEU A 576 19.68 32.52 4.65
CA LEU A 576 20.02 33.62 5.56
C LEU A 576 21.47 33.52 6.01
N ASP A 577 22.15 34.66 6.04
CA ASP A 577 23.45 34.83 6.68
C ASP A 577 23.37 36.03 7.65
N LEU A 578 22.91 35.73 8.87
CA LEU A 578 22.62 36.74 9.88
C LEU A 578 23.76 36.75 10.93
N ALA A 579 24.61 37.76 10.90
CA ALA A 579 25.74 37.89 11.85
C ALA A 579 25.31 37.83 13.34
N PHE A 580 24.06 38.21 13.68
CA PHE A 580 23.52 38.14 15.04
C PHE A 580 22.87 36.80 15.40
N LEU A 581 22.58 35.94 14.41
CA LEU A 581 21.98 34.60 14.57
C LEU A 581 22.53 33.65 13.51
N PRO A 582 23.83 33.33 13.57
CA PRO A 582 24.50 32.53 12.53
C PRO A 582 24.00 31.08 12.46
N ALA A 583 23.31 30.60 13.50
CA ALA A 583 22.74 29.28 13.52
C ALA A 583 21.51 29.14 12.60
N LEU A 584 20.78 30.22 12.32
CA LEU A 584 19.63 30.21 11.42
C LEU A 584 20.11 30.28 9.98
N ARG A 585 19.94 29.19 9.25
CA ARG A 585 20.41 29.02 7.86
C ARG A 585 19.40 29.47 6.84
N ASP A 586 18.17 29.07 7.02
CA ASP A 586 17.09 29.44 6.12
C ASP A 586 15.75 29.45 6.82
N VAL A 587 14.79 30.08 6.16
CA VAL A 587 13.37 30.02 6.50
C VAL A 587 12.59 29.64 5.25
N LYS A 588 11.65 28.71 5.42
CA LYS A 588 10.77 28.24 4.35
C LYS A 588 9.31 28.53 4.71
N PHE A 589 8.57 29.04 3.75
CA PHE A 589 7.12 29.25 3.86
C PHE A 589 6.45 28.81 2.57
N GLY A 590 5.23 28.35 2.71
CA GLY A 590 4.46 27.94 1.55
C GLY A 590 2.98 27.96 1.82
N ALA A 591 2.25 27.83 0.71
CA ALA A 591 0.81 27.73 0.69
C ALA A 591 0.39 26.62 -0.24
N ARG A 592 -0.68 25.90 0.11
CA ARG A 592 -1.28 24.86 -0.72
C ARG A 592 -2.80 24.99 -0.69
N TYR A 593 -3.42 24.79 -1.83
CA TYR A 593 -4.86 24.67 -2.01
C TYR A 593 -5.17 23.33 -2.67
N THR A 594 -6.17 22.61 -2.14
CA THR A 594 -6.68 21.36 -2.70
C THR A 594 -8.21 21.44 -2.78
N ASP A 595 -8.78 21.01 -3.90
CA ASP A 595 -10.21 20.88 -4.16
C ASP A 595 -10.47 19.43 -4.59
N ARG A 596 -11.32 18.71 -3.87
CA ARG A 596 -11.67 17.32 -4.13
C ARG A 596 -13.18 17.17 -4.22
N SER A 597 -13.65 16.46 -5.24
CA SER A 597 -15.02 16.00 -5.33
C SER A 597 -15.02 14.49 -5.48
N LYS A 598 -15.74 13.80 -4.59
CA LYS A 598 -15.92 12.35 -4.66
C LYS A 598 -17.37 12.00 -4.65
N GLN A 599 -17.80 11.22 -5.67
CA GLN A 599 -19.18 10.78 -5.85
C GLN A 599 -19.22 9.26 -5.90
N ARG A 600 -20.24 8.68 -5.27
CA ARG A 600 -20.60 7.27 -5.39
C ARG A 600 -22.02 7.13 -5.85
N GLN A 601 -22.22 6.35 -6.90
CA GLN A 601 -23.51 5.88 -7.38
C GLN A 601 -23.61 4.38 -7.16
N TYR A 602 -24.78 3.90 -6.80
CA TYR A 602 -25.00 2.50 -6.51
C TYR A 602 -26.38 2.07 -6.99
N GLY A 603 -26.50 0.86 -7.49
CA GLY A 603 -27.74 0.23 -7.84
C GLY A 603 -27.76 -1.21 -7.39
N GLU A 604 -28.94 -1.73 -7.06
CA GLU A 604 -29.14 -3.13 -6.65
C GLU A 604 -30.43 -3.68 -7.24
N LEU A 605 -30.37 -4.90 -7.76
CA LEU A 605 -31.52 -5.69 -8.16
C LEU A 605 -31.43 -7.07 -7.53
N LYS A 606 -32.47 -7.48 -6.82
CA LYS A 606 -32.59 -8.81 -6.21
C LYS A 606 -33.86 -9.52 -6.69
N ILE A 607 -33.64 -10.67 -7.27
CA ILE A 607 -34.70 -11.60 -7.67
C ILE A 607 -34.70 -12.76 -6.70
N THR A 608 -35.76 -12.98 -5.96
CA THR A 608 -35.89 -14.09 -5.00
C THR A 608 -36.76 -15.19 -5.57
N GLY A 609 -36.47 -16.44 -5.18
CA GLY A 609 -37.24 -17.65 -5.56
C GLY A 609 -38.67 -17.60 -5.10
N PRO A 610 -39.50 -18.65 -5.31
CA PRO A 610 -40.93 -18.56 -5.60
C PRO A 610 -41.70 -17.71 -4.60
N THR A 611 -41.78 -16.42 -4.89
CA THR A 611 -42.78 -15.52 -4.30
C THR A 611 -43.98 -15.49 -5.21
N ALA A 612 -45.18 -15.42 -4.62
CA ALA A 612 -46.45 -15.29 -5.37
C ALA A 612 -46.34 -14.12 -6.36
N GLY A 613 -46.29 -14.39 -7.65
CA GLY A 613 -46.13 -13.40 -8.73
C GLY A 613 -44.80 -13.46 -9.48
N SER A 614 -43.81 -14.27 -9.04
CA SER A 614 -42.60 -14.53 -9.84
C SER A 614 -42.96 -15.29 -11.13
N SER A 615 -42.22 -15.00 -12.22
CA SER A 615 -42.48 -15.68 -13.50
C SER A 615 -42.30 -17.20 -13.35
N ALA A 616 -43.09 -17.98 -14.10
CA ALA A 616 -42.98 -19.44 -14.13
C ALA A 616 -41.57 -19.95 -14.48
N TRP A 617 -40.67 -19.05 -14.95
CA TRP A 617 -39.30 -19.33 -15.28
C TRP A 617 -38.40 -19.55 -14.06
N VAL A 618 -38.68 -18.86 -12.93
CA VAL A 618 -37.90 -18.97 -11.68
C VAL A 618 -38.41 -20.14 -10.80
N ASN A 619 -39.68 -20.55 -11.00
CA ASN A 619 -40.31 -21.57 -10.18
C ASN A 619 -39.84 -22.98 -10.61
N ASN A 620 -39.25 -23.74 -9.68
CA ASN A 620 -38.84 -25.14 -9.83
C ASN A 620 -37.61 -25.43 -10.70
N ARG A 621 -36.71 -24.46 -10.97
CA ARG A 621 -35.42 -24.76 -11.56
C ARG A 621 -34.47 -25.30 -10.53
N THR A 622 -33.85 -26.44 -10.86
CA THR A 622 -32.74 -27.01 -10.12
C THR A 622 -31.42 -26.51 -10.69
N LEU A 623 -30.35 -26.73 -9.97
CA LEU A 623 -28.99 -26.51 -10.46
C LEU A 623 -28.72 -27.28 -11.75
N ALA A 624 -29.28 -28.50 -11.87
CA ALA A 624 -29.15 -29.38 -13.04
C ALA A 624 -29.83 -28.85 -14.32
N ASP A 625 -30.77 -27.91 -14.20
CA ASP A 625 -31.44 -27.26 -15.35
C ASP A 625 -30.59 -26.17 -16.00
N SER A 626 -29.37 -25.92 -15.50
CA SER A 626 -28.47 -24.89 -15.97
C SER A 626 -27.18 -25.52 -16.51
N PRO A 627 -26.47 -24.88 -17.46
CA PRO A 627 -25.15 -25.33 -17.85
C PRO A 627 -24.19 -25.29 -16.66
N LEU A 628 -23.61 -26.44 -16.34
CA LEU A 628 -22.70 -26.61 -15.24
C LEU A 628 -21.26 -26.45 -15.74
N GLN A 629 -20.43 -25.85 -14.93
CA GLN A 629 -18.98 -25.75 -15.09
C GLN A 629 -18.32 -26.62 -14.02
N TRP A 630 -17.32 -27.38 -14.41
CA TRP A 630 -16.51 -28.13 -13.48
C TRP A 630 -15.53 -27.21 -12.77
N ILE A 631 -15.54 -27.21 -11.43
CA ILE A 631 -14.67 -26.38 -10.59
C ILE A 631 -13.41 -27.14 -10.21
N GLY A 632 -13.51 -28.45 -10.06
CA GLY A 632 -12.40 -29.36 -9.80
C GLY A 632 -12.01 -29.48 -8.34
N ASP A 633 -10.80 -29.97 -8.12
CA ASP A 633 -10.25 -30.20 -6.78
C ASP A 633 -10.00 -28.89 -6.04
N ILE A 634 -10.09 -28.94 -4.72
CA ILE A 634 -9.75 -27.84 -3.81
C ILE A 634 -8.44 -28.16 -3.14
N VAL A 635 -7.49 -27.22 -3.20
CA VAL A 635 -6.16 -27.38 -2.62
C VAL A 635 -5.86 -26.21 -1.69
N PRO A 636 -6.57 -26.07 -0.55
CA PRO A 636 -6.30 -24.99 0.39
C PRO A 636 -4.96 -25.14 1.11
N GLY A 637 -4.25 -26.25 0.86
CA GLY A 637 -2.89 -26.54 1.36
C GLY A 637 -2.84 -27.38 2.63
N GLY A 638 -1.68 -27.98 2.90
CA GLY A 638 -1.47 -28.85 4.05
C GLY A 638 -2.32 -30.11 4.00
N ASP A 639 -2.90 -30.48 5.11
CA ASP A 639 -3.75 -31.69 5.27
C ASP A 639 -5.20 -31.48 4.72
N TYR A 640 -5.50 -30.28 4.23
CA TYR A 640 -6.83 -29.87 3.76
C TYR A 640 -7.04 -29.99 2.26
N THR A 641 -6.25 -30.78 1.58
CA THR A 641 -6.42 -31.01 0.14
C THR A 641 -7.55 -32.00 -0.10
N ILE A 642 -8.63 -31.56 -0.73
CA ILE A 642 -9.71 -32.44 -1.21
C ILE A 642 -9.44 -32.74 -2.67
N LYS A 643 -9.10 -34.00 -2.95
CA LYS A 643 -8.80 -34.50 -4.30
C LYS A 643 -9.99 -35.28 -4.87
N ASP A 644 -10.01 -35.36 -6.18
CA ASP A 644 -11.03 -36.10 -6.93
C ASP A 644 -12.46 -35.60 -6.66
N LEU A 645 -12.60 -34.28 -6.43
CA LEU A 645 -13.86 -33.65 -6.17
C LEU A 645 -14.63 -33.39 -7.47
N ASP A 646 -15.78 -34.02 -7.63
CA ASP A 646 -16.70 -33.77 -8.76
C ASP A 646 -17.59 -32.55 -8.47
N TRP A 647 -16.95 -31.40 -8.23
CA TRP A 647 -17.64 -30.17 -7.95
C TRP A 647 -18.05 -29.46 -9.23
N GLN A 648 -19.37 -29.32 -9.39
CA GLN A 648 -19.96 -28.66 -10.55
C GLN A 648 -20.87 -27.50 -10.09
N GLN A 649 -20.71 -26.36 -10.72
CA GLN A 649 -21.49 -25.16 -10.45
C GLN A 649 -22.01 -24.52 -11.74
N VAL A 650 -23.01 -23.64 -11.61
CA VAL A 650 -23.49 -22.85 -12.74
C VAL A 650 -22.41 -21.85 -13.14
N SER A 651 -22.07 -21.82 -14.44
CA SER A 651 -21.15 -20.82 -14.97
C SER A 651 -21.67 -19.40 -14.71
N ASN A 652 -20.80 -18.52 -14.21
CA ASN A 652 -21.13 -17.12 -13.97
C ASN A 652 -21.53 -16.39 -15.26
N ASP A 653 -20.82 -16.65 -16.36
CA ASP A 653 -21.14 -16.10 -17.67
C ASP A 653 -22.57 -16.52 -18.14
N TYR A 654 -22.98 -17.77 -17.88
CA TYR A 654 -24.36 -18.18 -18.13
C TYR A 654 -25.34 -17.49 -17.18
N ALA A 655 -25.02 -17.43 -15.88
CA ALA A 655 -25.88 -16.78 -14.89
C ALA A 655 -26.14 -15.32 -15.28
N ARG A 656 -25.09 -14.61 -15.62
CA ARG A 656 -25.18 -13.23 -16.08
C ARG A 656 -26.03 -13.07 -17.33
N ARG A 657 -25.82 -13.89 -18.37
CA ARG A 657 -26.59 -13.84 -19.61
C ARG A 657 -28.05 -14.25 -19.41
N ALA A 658 -28.31 -15.25 -18.58
CA ALA A 658 -29.65 -15.79 -18.35
C ALA A 658 -30.53 -14.84 -17.52
N PHE A 659 -29.93 -14.12 -16.56
CA PHE A 659 -30.64 -13.22 -15.65
C PHE A 659 -30.52 -11.75 -16.04
N ARG A 660 -29.48 -11.34 -16.77
CA ARG A 660 -29.45 -10.07 -17.48
C ARG A 660 -30.25 -10.19 -18.78
N TYR A 661 -31.57 -10.14 -18.65
CA TYR A 661 -32.38 -9.82 -19.81
C TYR A 661 -31.95 -8.43 -20.33
N ASP A 662 -31.86 -8.30 -21.67
CA ASP A 662 -31.73 -6.97 -22.30
C ASP A 662 -32.86 -6.07 -21.78
N GLY A 663 -32.61 -5.27 -20.76
CA GLY A 663 -33.60 -4.41 -20.12
C GLY A 663 -33.75 -4.48 -18.61
N PHE A 664 -33.14 -5.46 -17.89
CA PHE A 664 -33.03 -5.37 -16.44
C PHE A 664 -31.93 -4.38 -16.09
N TYR A 665 -32.29 -3.11 -16.06
CA TYR A 665 -31.48 -2.06 -15.50
C TYR A 665 -31.39 -2.29 -13.98
N THR A 666 -30.18 -2.40 -13.43
CA THR A 666 -30.00 -2.32 -11.97
C THR A 666 -30.48 -0.94 -11.55
N PRO A 667 -31.62 -0.80 -10.83
CA PRO A 667 -32.17 0.51 -10.53
C PRO A 667 -31.23 1.27 -9.61
N PHE A 668 -31.09 2.58 -9.84
CA PHE A 668 -30.36 3.48 -8.95
C PHE A 668 -30.96 3.42 -7.54
N ASP A 669 -30.10 3.15 -6.55
CA ASP A 669 -30.47 3.20 -5.14
C ASP A 669 -30.03 4.54 -4.53
N ALA A 670 -30.99 5.44 -4.39
CA ALA A 670 -30.77 6.76 -3.80
C ALA A 670 -30.21 6.69 -2.37
N GLY A 671 -30.56 5.64 -1.61
CA GLY A 671 -30.07 5.47 -0.23
C GLY A 671 -28.59 5.16 -0.11
N GLN A 672 -27.96 4.75 -1.22
CA GLN A 672 -26.54 4.44 -1.26
C GLN A 672 -25.70 5.54 -1.96
N PHE A 673 -26.38 6.51 -2.57
CA PHE A 673 -25.72 7.66 -3.20
C PHE A 673 -25.12 8.58 -2.16
N TYR A 674 -23.92 9.08 -2.45
CA TYR A 674 -23.37 10.27 -1.81
C TYR A 674 -22.42 11.02 -2.75
N GLN A 675 -22.27 12.32 -2.46
CA GLN A 675 -21.20 13.15 -2.98
C GLN A 675 -20.58 13.93 -1.82
N VAL A 676 -19.27 14.07 -1.80
CA VAL A 676 -18.52 14.84 -0.83
C VAL A 676 -17.57 15.77 -1.57
N ASP A 677 -17.75 17.05 -1.39
CA ASP A 677 -16.87 18.11 -1.89
C ASP A 677 -16.04 18.64 -0.71
N GLU A 678 -14.71 18.55 -0.82
CA GLU A 678 -13.78 18.95 0.23
C GLU A 678 -12.78 19.97 -0.31
N LYS A 679 -12.66 21.12 0.36
CA LYS A 679 -11.69 22.17 0.03
C LYS A 679 -10.77 22.40 1.21
N VAL A 680 -9.47 22.36 0.93
CA VAL A 680 -8.42 22.52 1.93
C VAL A 680 -7.50 23.65 1.53
N THR A 681 -7.34 24.61 2.42
CA THR A 681 -6.32 25.66 2.29
C THR A 681 -5.33 25.52 3.43
N SER A 682 -4.06 25.49 3.13
CA SER A 682 -3.04 25.41 4.16
C SER A 682 -1.89 26.37 3.88
N VAL A 683 -1.30 26.87 4.97
CA VAL A 683 -0.08 27.68 4.95
C VAL A 683 0.87 27.17 6.02
N TYR A 684 2.18 27.26 5.75
CA TYR A 684 3.16 26.87 6.72
C TYR A 684 4.36 27.82 6.75
N ALA A 685 5.04 27.80 7.87
CA ALA A 685 6.36 28.39 8.04
C ALA A 685 7.25 27.44 8.83
N MET A 686 8.51 27.33 8.44
CA MET A 686 9.53 26.58 9.16
C MET A 686 10.89 27.25 9.03
N ALA A 687 11.79 26.89 9.93
CA ALA A 687 13.15 27.39 9.97
C ALA A 687 14.14 26.24 10.18
N ASP A 688 15.27 26.33 9.49
CA ASP A 688 16.35 25.39 9.60
C ASP A 688 17.56 26.04 10.29
N PHE A 689 18.04 25.36 11.33
CA PHE A 689 19.18 25.80 12.13
C PHE A 689 20.31 24.79 12.01
N ALA A 690 21.54 25.28 11.94
CA ALA A 690 22.76 24.48 12.02
C ALA A 690 23.77 25.15 12.91
N PHE A 691 24.31 24.42 13.89
CA PHE A 691 25.29 24.90 14.85
C PHE A 691 26.02 23.74 15.50
N ASP A 692 27.13 24.03 16.14
CA ASP A 692 27.92 23.03 16.87
C ASP A 692 27.67 23.13 18.36
N ILE A 693 27.46 22.00 19.02
CA ILE A 693 27.51 21.87 20.48
C ILE A 693 28.86 21.21 20.83
N GLY A 694 29.84 22.05 21.15
CA GLY A 694 31.24 21.60 21.31
C GLY A 694 31.82 21.15 19.96
N HIS A 695 31.88 19.82 19.72
CA HIS A 695 32.37 19.24 18.46
C HIS A 695 31.27 18.46 17.74
N VAL A 696 30.05 18.57 18.20
CA VAL A 696 28.90 17.86 17.67
C VAL A 696 28.10 18.78 16.75
N PRO A 697 28.09 18.57 15.42
CA PRO A 697 27.22 19.29 14.51
C PRO A 697 25.75 18.92 14.79
N VAL A 698 24.92 19.94 14.91
CA VAL A 698 23.46 19.78 15.18
C VAL A 698 22.69 20.54 14.12
N ASN A 699 21.77 19.87 13.48
CA ASN A 699 20.78 20.46 12.59
C ASN A 699 19.39 20.33 13.22
N ILE A 700 18.59 21.38 13.15
CA ILE A 700 17.22 21.43 13.65
C ILE A 700 16.33 22.01 12.56
N ASN A 701 15.19 21.35 12.32
CA ASN A 701 14.07 21.90 11.57
C ASN A 701 12.90 22.06 12.53
N ALA A 702 12.31 23.24 12.58
CA ALA A 702 11.15 23.53 13.41
C ALA A 702 10.15 24.39 12.64
N GLY A 703 8.87 24.02 12.68
CA GLY A 703 7.85 24.75 11.96
C GLY A 703 6.45 24.41 12.41
N ALA A 704 5.49 25.06 11.77
CA ALA A 704 4.07 24.76 11.96
C ALA A 704 3.30 24.99 10.66
N ARG A 705 2.29 24.16 10.44
CA ARG A 705 1.35 24.22 9.35
C ARG A 705 -0.04 24.51 9.88
N TYR A 706 -0.70 25.53 9.36
CA TYR A 706 -2.10 25.83 9.60
C TYR A 706 -2.93 25.32 8.44
N VAL A 707 -4.00 24.61 8.75
CA VAL A 707 -4.89 23.97 7.77
C VAL A 707 -6.32 24.39 8.07
N ASP A 708 -7.02 24.86 7.05
CA ASP A 708 -8.46 25.12 7.06
C ASP A 708 -9.14 24.18 6.07
N THR A 709 -10.17 23.45 6.53
CA THR A 709 -10.91 22.47 5.76
C THR A 709 -12.39 22.79 5.79
N SER A 710 -13.02 22.83 4.62
CA SER A 710 -14.46 22.90 4.46
C SER A 710 -14.98 21.70 3.66
N VAL A 711 -16.10 21.16 4.10
CA VAL A 711 -16.75 19.98 3.51
C VAL A 711 -18.20 20.32 3.22
N THR A 712 -18.69 19.98 2.03
CA THR A 712 -20.12 19.94 1.71
C THR A 712 -20.46 18.51 1.28
N SER A 713 -21.38 17.88 1.96
CA SER A 713 -21.79 16.52 1.67
C SER A 713 -23.25 16.43 1.27
N PHE A 714 -23.54 15.58 0.29
CA PHE A 714 -24.86 15.38 -0.31
C PHE A 714 -25.27 13.92 -0.20
N GLY A 715 -26.55 13.68 0.03
CA GLY A 715 -27.17 12.35 0.02
C GLY A 715 -28.68 12.44 0.00
N TYR A 716 -29.33 11.29 -0.14
CA TYR A 716 -30.80 11.21 -0.10
C TYR A 716 -31.26 10.71 1.27
N HIS A 717 -32.43 11.20 1.71
CA HIS A 717 -33.05 10.75 2.93
C HIS A 717 -34.26 9.85 2.63
N PRO A 718 -34.38 8.70 3.34
CA PRO A 718 -35.47 7.76 3.12
C PRO A 718 -36.79 8.32 3.61
N ILE A 719 -37.86 8.01 2.88
CA ILE A 719 -39.24 8.31 3.22
C ILE A 719 -40.02 6.99 3.08
N GLN A 720 -40.69 6.58 4.11
CA GLN A 720 -41.58 5.43 3.95
C GLN A 720 -42.84 5.83 3.21
N ARG A 721 -43.16 5.15 2.11
CA ARG A 721 -44.36 5.37 1.33
C ARG A 721 -45.55 4.69 1.99
N PRO A 722 -46.79 5.15 1.67
CA PRO A 722 -47.99 4.51 2.23
C PRO A 722 -48.15 3.02 1.87
N ASP A 723 -47.50 2.53 0.82
CA ASP A 723 -47.49 1.10 0.45
C ASP A 723 -46.44 0.28 1.26
N GLY A 724 -45.80 0.89 2.24
CA GLY A 724 -44.77 0.27 3.09
C GLY A 724 -43.38 0.23 2.43
N SER A 725 -43.25 0.64 1.19
CA SER A 725 -41.92 0.69 0.51
C SER A 725 -41.10 1.89 0.98
N THR A 726 -39.79 1.78 0.85
CA THR A 726 -38.87 2.91 1.05
C THR A 726 -38.82 3.77 -0.21
N GLY A 727 -39.11 5.05 -0.07
CA GLY A 727 -38.82 6.10 -1.05
C GLY A 727 -37.69 6.97 -0.56
N TYR A 728 -37.36 7.98 -1.34
CA TYR A 728 -36.32 8.95 -0.99
C TYR A 728 -36.78 10.38 -1.34
N THR A 729 -36.12 11.38 -0.81
CA THR A 729 -36.32 12.78 -1.20
C THR A 729 -36.08 12.93 -2.71
N ASP A 730 -36.83 13.85 -3.37
CA ASP A 730 -36.74 14.03 -4.84
C ASP A 730 -35.36 14.58 -5.26
N THR A 731 -34.69 15.31 -4.39
CA THR A 731 -33.35 15.86 -4.58
C THR A 731 -32.44 15.48 -3.41
N PRO A 732 -31.12 15.40 -3.63
CA PRO A 732 -30.18 15.21 -2.52
C PRO A 732 -30.30 16.34 -1.53
N VAL A 733 -30.22 16.02 -0.25
CA VAL A 733 -30.03 17.00 0.84
C VAL A 733 -28.55 17.21 1.08
N SER A 734 -28.17 18.42 1.50
CA SER A 734 -26.77 18.73 1.77
C SER A 734 -26.57 19.17 3.21
N ARG A 735 -25.36 18.96 3.71
CA ARG A 735 -24.88 19.47 4.99
C ARG A 735 -23.42 19.85 4.90
N ASP A 736 -23.10 21.00 5.51
CA ASP A 736 -21.74 21.53 5.56
C ASP A 736 -21.07 21.15 6.88
N GLY A 737 -19.75 21.01 6.82
CA GLY A 737 -18.84 20.87 7.96
C GLY A 737 -17.58 21.69 7.74
N SER A 738 -16.94 22.11 8.82
CA SER A 738 -15.64 22.79 8.72
C SER A 738 -14.82 22.63 9.99
N TYR A 739 -13.50 22.73 9.83
CA TYR A 739 -12.56 22.75 10.95
C TYR A 739 -11.23 23.36 10.52
N ASP A 740 -10.48 23.83 11.51
CA ASP A 740 -9.13 24.35 11.34
C ASP A 740 -8.17 23.73 12.34
N ASP A 741 -6.90 23.60 11.96
CA ASP A 741 -5.88 22.93 12.74
C ASP A 741 -4.52 23.60 12.63
N LEU A 742 -3.78 23.59 13.76
CA LEU A 742 -2.35 23.92 13.80
C LEU A 742 -1.54 22.66 14.08
N LEU A 743 -0.60 22.35 13.16
CA LEU A 743 0.23 21.15 13.16
C LEU A 743 1.69 21.55 13.33
N PRO A 744 2.23 21.63 14.56
CA PRO A 744 3.63 21.87 14.81
C PRO A 744 4.48 20.62 14.50
N SER A 745 5.72 20.85 14.02
CA SER A 745 6.72 19.82 13.77
C SER A 745 8.10 20.28 14.22
N PHE A 746 8.88 19.33 14.72
CA PHE A 746 10.26 19.51 15.14
C PHE A 746 11.04 18.26 14.74
N ASN A 747 12.16 18.44 14.05
CA ASN A 747 13.11 17.40 13.71
C ASN A 747 14.52 17.88 14.04
N MET A 748 15.36 16.97 14.52
CA MET A 748 16.73 17.25 14.90
C MET A 748 17.65 16.10 14.49
N THR A 749 18.83 16.43 13.99
CA THR A 749 19.94 15.50 13.82
C THR A 749 21.18 16.04 14.53
N ALA A 750 21.95 15.15 15.17
CA ALA A 750 23.22 15.49 15.81
C ALA A 750 24.26 14.41 15.50
N GLU A 751 25.38 14.77 14.86
CA GLU A 751 26.44 13.83 14.55
C GLU A 751 27.40 13.70 15.76
N LEU A 752 27.10 12.70 16.62
CA LEU A 752 27.85 12.49 17.89
C LEU A 752 29.30 12.07 17.68
N ALA A 753 29.56 11.38 16.58
CA ALA A 753 30.88 10.97 16.13
C ALA A 753 30.79 10.71 14.61
N GLN A 754 31.92 10.57 13.93
CA GLN A 754 31.93 10.30 12.48
C GLN A 754 30.95 9.19 12.09
N GLY A 755 29.94 9.54 11.32
CA GLY A 755 28.88 8.64 10.87
C GLY A 755 27.98 8.09 11.98
N LEU A 756 28.03 8.60 13.22
CA LEU A 756 27.10 8.25 14.30
C LEU A 756 26.13 9.40 14.51
N LEU A 757 24.92 9.23 14.03
CA LEU A 757 23.87 10.23 14.02
C LEU A 757 22.81 9.94 15.10
N LEU A 758 22.56 10.88 15.99
CA LEU A 758 21.37 10.92 16.84
C LEU A 758 20.28 11.69 16.11
N ARG A 759 19.10 11.12 16.02
CA ARG A 759 17.92 11.74 15.41
C ARG A 759 16.79 11.84 16.41
N ALA A 760 16.07 12.95 16.42
CA ALA A 760 14.88 13.12 17.26
C ALA A 760 13.81 13.89 16.48
N ALA A 761 12.56 13.52 16.68
CA ALA A 761 11.42 14.17 16.07
C ALA A 761 10.24 14.27 17.03
N ALA A 762 9.44 15.32 16.89
CA ALA A 762 8.16 15.49 17.60
C ALA A 762 7.20 16.26 16.71
N SER A 763 5.94 15.79 16.61
CA SER A 763 4.92 16.48 15.81
C SER A 763 3.50 16.19 16.27
N LYS A 764 2.58 17.08 15.87
CA LYS A 764 1.14 16.81 15.83
C LYS A 764 0.76 16.58 14.36
N THR A 765 0.15 15.45 14.08
CA THR A 765 -0.38 15.10 12.75
C THR A 765 -1.88 14.85 12.82
N MET A 766 -2.54 14.89 11.69
CA MET A 766 -3.97 14.64 11.61
C MET A 766 -4.30 13.72 10.43
N MET A 767 -5.43 13.02 10.54
CA MET A 767 -6.10 12.33 9.45
C MET A 767 -7.54 12.80 9.37
N ARG A 768 -7.98 13.17 8.19
CA ARG A 768 -9.38 13.55 7.94
C ARG A 768 -10.29 12.32 8.07
N PRO A 769 -11.55 12.51 8.52
CA PRO A 769 -12.53 11.43 8.59
C PRO A 769 -12.70 10.74 7.24
N ALA A 770 -13.04 9.46 7.26
CA ALA A 770 -13.35 8.73 6.02
C ALA A 770 -14.51 9.41 5.28
N LEU A 771 -14.45 9.43 3.94
CA LEU A 771 -15.48 10.09 3.14
C LEU A 771 -16.84 9.43 3.31
N THR A 772 -16.87 8.13 3.60
CA THR A 772 -18.09 7.37 3.91
C THR A 772 -18.73 7.79 5.23
N ASP A 773 -17.93 8.22 6.22
CA ASP A 773 -18.42 8.65 7.54
C ASP A 773 -19.02 10.05 7.50
N ILE A 774 -18.48 10.92 6.63
CA ILE A 774 -19.00 12.27 6.41
C ILE A 774 -20.05 12.34 5.30
N ALA A 775 -20.33 11.23 4.61
CA ALA A 775 -21.33 11.14 3.54
C ALA A 775 -22.73 11.36 4.12
N TYR A 776 -23.35 12.52 3.89
CA TYR A 776 -24.65 12.90 4.45
C TYR A 776 -25.81 12.16 3.77
N LYS A 777 -25.75 10.85 3.83
CA LYS A 777 -26.85 9.93 3.42
C LYS A 777 -27.49 9.36 4.66
N ARG A 778 -28.80 9.10 4.60
CA ARG A 778 -29.54 8.42 5.66
C ARG A 778 -30.01 7.06 5.18
N THR A 779 -29.81 6.04 5.99
CA THR A 779 -30.42 4.73 5.79
C THR A 779 -31.46 4.48 6.89
N ALA A 780 -32.55 3.80 6.56
CA ALA A 780 -33.63 3.50 7.50
C ALA A 780 -33.79 2.01 7.70
N SER A 781 -33.87 1.57 8.96
CA SER A 781 -34.35 0.24 9.34
C SER A 781 -35.72 0.40 9.99
N TRP A 782 -36.76 0.24 9.18
CA TRP A 782 -38.15 0.44 9.62
C TRP A 782 -38.61 -0.57 10.68
N SER A 783 -38.03 -1.78 10.66
CA SER A 783 -38.35 -2.84 11.62
C SER A 783 -37.69 -2.64 13.01
N SER A 784 -36.60 -1.94 13.08
CA SER A 784 -35.88 -1.64 14.32
C SER A 784 -35.96 -0.18 14.75
N TYR A 785 -36.78 0.61 14.07
CA TYR A 785 -37.00 2.04 14.32
C TYR A 785 -35.69 2.82 14.42
N ARG A 786 -34.85 2.64 13.41
CA ARG A 786 -33.50 3.20 13.45
C ARG A 786 -33.14 3.91 12.15
N PHE A 787 -32.52 5.08 12.26
CA PHE A 787 -31.79 5.75 11.21
C PHE A 787 -30.29 5.62 11.43
N THR A 788 -29.55 5.54 10.32
CA THR A 788 -28.08 5.67 10.33
C THR A 788 -27.69 6.75 9.36
N ASP A 789 -27.06 7.81 9.86
CA ASP A 789 -26.63 8.99 9.11
C ASP A 789 -25.10 9.04 9.02
N GLY A 790 -24.58 9.67 7.98
CA GLY A 790 -23.21 10.19 8.02
C GLY A 790 -23.14 11.55 8.74
N ASN A 791 -21.94 11.94 9.13
CA ASN A 791 -21.73 13.15 9.95
C ASN A 791 -20.65 14.08 9.34
N PRO A 792 -20.99 15.06 8.51
CA PRO A 792 -20.03 16.03 7.96
C PRO A 792 -19.34 16.92 9.01
N GLU A 793 -19.84 16.97 10.25
CA GLU A 793 -19.25 17.75 11.34
C GLU A 793 -18.13 17.03 12.12
N LEU A 794 -17.79 15.78 11.69
CA LEU A 794 -16.68 15.04 12.28
C LEU A 794 -15.38 15.84 12.22
N LYS A 795 -14.63 15.75 13.30
CA LYS A 795 -13.27 16.31 13.37
C LYS A 795 -12.24 15.27 12.98
N PRO A 796 -11.05 15.69 12.55
CA PRO A 796 -9.96 14.76 12.29
C PRO A 796 -9.59 13.90 13.49
N THR A 797 -9.05 12.72 13.20
CA THR A 797 -8.27 11.95 14.16
C THR A 797 -6.87 12.55 14.23
N TYR A 798 -6.33 12.75 15.43
CA TYR A 798 -5.04 13.38 15.65
C TYR A 798 -4.04 12.40 16.23
N ALA A 799 -2.77 12.53 15.85
CA ALA A 799 -1.67 11.87 16.53
C ALA A 799 -0.65 12.89 17.05
N LYS A 800 -0.36 12.82 18.35
CA LYS A 800 0.79 13.47 18.96
C LYS A 800 1.89 12.42 19.08
N GLN A 801 3.00 12.66 18.40
CA GLN A 801 4.05 11.67 18.28
C GLN A 801 5.41 12.25 18.59
N TRP A 802 6.32 11.39 19.06
CA TRP A 802 7.73 11.67 19.17
C TRP A 802 8.55 10.41 18.89
N GLU A 803 9.78 10.62 18.46
CA GLU A 803 10.68 9.55 18.05
C GLU A 803 12.13 9.94 18.36
N VAL A 804 12.94 8.97 18.79
CA VAL A 804 14.38 9.10 18.98
C VAL A 804 15.08 7.89 18.39
N GLY A 805 16.12 8.12 17.61
CA GLY A 805 16.89 7.04 16.97
C GLY A 805 18.38 7.32 16.97
N LEU A 806 19.15 6.26 16.95
CA LEU A 806 20.60 6.27 16.78
C LEU A 806 20.94 5.50 15.51
N GLU A 807 21.69 6.14 14.61
CA GLU A 807 22.07 5.59 13.33
C GLU A 807 23.57 5.62 13.17
N LYS A 808 24.18 4.50 12.81
CA LYS A 808 25.61 4.41 12.51
C LYS A 808 25.80 4.13 11.02
N TYR A 809 26.26 5.11 10.31
CA TYR A 809 26.65 5.04 8.91
C TYR A 809 28.14 4.69 8.82
N LEU A 810 28.43 3.70 8.00
CA LEU A 810 29.79 3.26 7.72
C LEU A 810 30.07 3.47 6.22
N ASP A 811 31.32 3.25 5.83
CA ASP A 811 31.70 3.33 4.43
C ASP A 811 30.96 2.26 3.60
N ASN A 812 30.82 2.48 2.29
CA ASN A 812 30.19 1.56 1.32
C ASN A 812 28.68 1.27 1.58
N GLY A 813 27.93 2.21 2.11
CA GLY A 813 26.49 2.07 2.31
C GLY A 813 26.06 1.13 3.45
N ALA A 814 26.99 0.79 4.37
CA ALA A 814 26.64 0.03 5.56
C ALA A 814 25.92 0.91 6.60
N LEU A 815 24.85 0.38 7.18
CA LEU A 815 24.00 1.06 8.15
C LEU A 815 23.61 0.12 9.30
N PHE A 816 23.70 0.64 10.53
CA PHE A 816 22.97 0.13 11.69
C PHE A 816 22.10 1.25 12.23
N ALA A 817 20.80 1.00 12.41
CA ALA A 817 19.90 1.96 13.00
C ALA A 817 19.00 1.30 14.05
N ALA A 818 18.69 2.07 15.09
CA ALA A 818 17.72 1.70 16.13
C ALA A 818 16.92 2.95 16.47
N SER A 819 15.59 2.85 16.45
CA SER A 819 14.70 3.92 16.85
C SER A 819 13.60 3.43 17.78
N TYR A 820 13.14 4.32 18.65
CA TYR A 820 11.95 4.14 19.46
C TYR A 820 11.00 5.30 19.18
N PHE A 821 9.73 4.98 18.97
CA PHE A 821 8.69 5.98 18.74
C PHE A 821 7.47 5.74 19.63
N ARG A 822 6.70 6.80 19.87
CA ARG A 822 5.39 6.76 20.53
C ARG A 822 4.43 7.68 19.82
N LYS A 823 3.21 7.17 19.60
CA LYS A 823 2.06 7.90 19.04
C LYS A 823 0.89 7.83 20.01
N ASN A 824 0.34 8.97 20.39
CA ASN A 824 -0.92 9.08 21.11
C ASN A 824 -1.99 9.56 20.11
N ILE A 825 -3.02 8.75 19.88
CA ILE A 825 -4.03 8.94 18.85
C ILE A 825 -5.34 9.32 19.53
N ASP A 826 -5.86 10.50 19.23
CA ASP A 826 -7.07 11.07 19.80
C ASP A 826 -8.18 11.18 18.73
N GLY A 827 -9.44 11.00 19.10
CA GLY A 827 -10.58 11.31 18.23
C GLY A 827 -10.87 10.25 17.15
N VAL A 828 -10.56 8.99 17.41
CA VAL A 828 -10.95 7.88 16.52
C VAL A 828 -12.47 7.88 16.32
N VAL A 829 -12.92 7.61 15.09
CA VAL A 829 -14.34 7.64 14.74
C VAL A 829 -15.00 6.33 15.15
N ILE A 830 -16.13 6.42 15.83
CA ILE A 830 -16.99 5.30 16.22
C ILE A 830 -18.45 5.63 15.90
N ASN A 831 -19.28 4.61 15.65
CA ASN A 831 -20.72 4.80 15.50
C ASN A 831 -21.40 4.85 16.88
N SER A 832 -22.24 5.84 17.12
CA SER A 832 -22.92 6.05 18.38
C SER A 832 -24.34 6.55 18.18
N LEU A 833 -25.22 6.28 19.14
CA LEU A 833 -26.53 6.89 19.24
C LEU A 833 -26.36 8.39 19.55
N THR A 834 -26.87 9.24 18.66
CA THR A 834 -26.69 10.71 18.74
C THR A 834 -27.97 11.48 18.94
N GLY A 835 -29.13 10.86 18.67
CA GLY A 835 -30.43 11.52 18.80
C GLY A 835 -31.59 10.60 18.48
N VAL A 836 -32.76 11.19 18.49
CA VAL A 836 -34.02 10.54 18.18
C VAL A 836 -34.79 11.43 17.22
N VAL A 837 -35.38 10.85 16.19
CA VAL A 837 -36.40 11.50 15.34
C VAL A 837 -37.77 11.07 15.84
N GLU A 838 -38.52 11.99 16.38
CA GLU A 838 -39.84 11.75 16.95
C GLU A 838 -40.92 11.66 15.86
N ASP A 839 -41.98 10.96 16.14
CA ASP A 839 -43.24 10.92 15.38
C ASP A 839 -43.07 10.43 13.90
N VAL A 840 -42.26 9.43 13.65
CA VAL A 840 -42.13 8.82 12.31
C VAL A 840 -43.26 7.86 12.04
N ALA A 841 -44.05 8.12 11.00
CA ALA A 841 -45.11 7.23 10.59
C ALA A 841 -44.54 5.98 9.89
N VAL A 842 -44.93 4.78 10.34
CA VAL A 842 -44.53 3.49 9.77
C VAL A 842 -45.71 2.79 9.18
N TYR A 843 -45.62 2.31 7.94
CA TYR A 843 -46.68 1.63 7.21
C TYR A 843 -46.36 0.14 7.01
N ASN A 844 -47.37 -0.70 7.02
CA ASN A 844 -47.26 -2.10 6.63
C ASN A 844 -47.23 -2.24 5.10
N ALA A 845 -46.75 -3.39 4.60
CA ALA A 845 -46.73 -3.71 3.17
C ALA A 845 -48.10 -3.69 2.48
N ASN A 846 -49.21 -3.73 3.23
CA ASN A 846 -50.58 -3.62 2.72
C ASN A 846 -51.10 -2.17 2.71
N GLY A 847 -50.26 -1.18 3.01
CA GLY A 847 -50.62 0.24 3.01
C GLY A 847 -51.32 0.74 4.26
N THR A 848 -51.46 -0.11 5.29
CA THR A 848 -52.07 0.33 6.59
C THR A 848 -51.01 0.95 7.46
N LEU A 849 -51.35 2.06 8.17
CA LEU A 849 -50.45 2.64 9.15
C LEU A 849 -50.20 1.62 10.27
N ASN A 850 -48.94 1.25 10.47
CA ASN A 850 -48.55 0.39 11.58
C ASN A 850 -48.53 1.13 12.92
N GLY A 851 -48.11 2.40 12.86
CA GLY A 851 -48.01 3.28 14.02
C GLY A 851 -47.15 4.49 13.76
N ILE A 852 -46.98 5.32 14.77
CA ILE A 852 -46.07 6.45 14.84
C ILE A 852 -45.02 6.10 15.89
N PHE A 853 -43.75 6.15 15.54
CA PHE A 853 -42.64 5.66 16.37
C PHE A 853 -41.52 6.68 16.39
N ASP A 854 -40.80 6.69 17.48
CA ASP A 854 -39.54 7.42 17.57
C ASP A 854 -38.40 6.57 17.02
N PHE A 855 -37.56 7.16 16.20
CA PHE A 855 -36.44 6.48 15.56
C PHE A 855 -35.12 6.91 16.17
N ASP A 856 -34.34 5.96 16.65
CA ASP A 856 -32.98 6.18 17.10
C ASP A 856 -32.09 6.58 15.93
N VAL A 857 -31.28 7.64 16.10
CA VAL A 857 -30.34 8.11 15.09
C VAL A 857 -28.92 7.73 15.50
N TYR A 858 -28.30 6.89 14.73
CA TYR A 858 -26.88 6.52 14.87
C TYR A 858 -26.05 7.29 13.86
N GLN A 859 -24.93 7.82 14.33
CA GLN A 859 -23.98 8.59 13.51
C GLN A 859 -22.54 8.27 13.89
N PRO A 860 -21.57 8.39 12.97
CA PRO A 860 -20.16 8.44 13.30
C PRO A 860 -19.88 9.65 14.21
N VAL A 861 -19.16 9.44 15.30
CA VAL A 861 -18.69 10.48 16.23
C VAL A 861 -17.24 10.25 16.60
N ASN A 862 -16.53 11.33 16.98
CA ASN A 862 -15.19 11.18 17.52
C ASN A 862 -15.25 10.61 18.94
N ALA A 863 -14.62 9.45 19.16
CA ALA A 863 -14.56 8.80 20.46
C ALA A 863 -13.84 9.67 21.50
N LYS A 864 -14.27 9.58 22.73
CA LYS A 864 -13.55 10.15 23.88
C LYS A 864 -12.51 9.13 24.34
N GLY A 865 -11.26 9.54 24.37
CA GLY A 865 -10.15 8.68 24.79
C GLY A 865 -8.96 8.82 23.86
N SER A 866 -7.85 8.28 24.29
CA SER A 866 -6.59 8.29 23.52
C SER A 866 -6.06 6.87 23.43
N TYR A 867 -5.64 6.48 22.22
CA TYR A 867 -4.98 5.23 21.95
C TYR A 867 -3.48 5.47 21.87
N GLN A 868 -2.67 4.58 22.43
CA GLN A 868 -1.22 4.70 22.40
C GLN A 868 -0.65 3.56 21.58
N VAL A 869 0.28 3.88 20.68
CA VAL A 869 1.09 2.91 19.93
C VAL A 869 2.55 3.23 20.18
N ASP A 870 3.27 2.25 20.68
CA ASP A 870 4.72 2.29 20.92
C ASP A 870 5.45 1.33 19.99
N GLY A 871 6.67 1.66 19.59
CA GLY A 871 7.44 0.73 18.77
C GLY A 871 8.94 0.93 18.82
N VAL A 872 9.65 -0.16 18.59
CA VAL A 872 11.10 -0.20 18.37
C VAL A 872 11.36 -0.72 16.96
N GLU A 873 12.16 0.01 16.18
CA GLU A 873 12.61 -0.40 14.85
C GLU A 873 14.12 -0.58 14.86
N LEU A 874 14.60 -1.72 14.37
CA LEU A 874 16.01 -2.05 14.21
C LEU A 874 16.29 -2.31 12.73
N VAL A 875 17.40 -1.76 12.21
CA VAL A 875 17.82 -1.92 10.81
C VAL A 875 19.31 -2.26 10.77
N ALA A 876 19.66 -3.20 9.92
CA ALA A 876 21.03 -3.53 9.59
C ALA A 876 21.17 -3.74 8.08
N GLN A 877 22.00 -2.93 7.43
CA GLN A 877 22.37 -3.09 6.04
C GLN A 877 23.88 -3.24 5.95
N LEU A 878 24.35 -4.38 5.48
CA LEU A 878 25.76 -4.79 5.57
C LEU A 878 26.27 -5.33 4.24
N PRO A 879 26.99 -4.56 3.43
CA PRO A 879 27.86 -5.08 2.39
C PRO A 879 29.01 -5.86 3.04
N LEU A 880 29.05 -7.18 2.85
CA LEU A 880 29.98 -8.06 3.58
C LEU A 880 31.44 -7.93 3.10
N GLY A 881 31.69 -7.34 1.94
CA GLY A 881 33.01 -6.98 1.44
C GLY A 881 33.82 -6.09 2.39
N MET A 882 33.14 -5.31 3.24
CA MET A 882 33.78 -4.49 4.27
C MET A 882 34.50 -5.32 5.35
N PHE A 883 34.10 -6.57 5.57
CA PHE A 883 34.73 -7.46 6.56
C PHE A 883 35.88 -8.27 5.95
N HIS A 884 35.75 -8.70 4.70
CA HIS A 884 36.78 -9.49 4.03
C HIS A 884 36.63 -9.43 2.50
N PRO A 885 37.73 -9.25 1.71
CA PRO A 885 37.64 -9.16 0.24
C PRO A 885 37.00 -10.38 -0.45
N MET A 886 37.07 -11.57 0.14
CA MET A 886 36.40 -12.77 -0.41
C MET A 886 34.86 -12.69 -0.33
N LEU A 887 34.32 -11.77 0.47
CA LEU A 887 32.89 -11.52 0.60
C LEU A 887 32.40 -10.34 -0.24
N GLU A 888 33.27 -9.83 -1.13
CA GLU A 888 32.89 -8.78 -2.07
C GLU A 888 31.72 -9.22 -2.94
N GLY A 889 30.74 -8.35 -3.11
CA GLY A 889 29.49 -8.65 -3.79
C GLY A 889 28.41 -9.28 -2.90
N PHE A 890 28.77 -9.88 -1.76
CA PHE A 890 27.78 -10.37 -0.81
C PHE A 890 27.31 -9.26 0.12
N GLY A 891 26.01 -9.32 0.47
CA GLY A 891 25.46 -8.43 1.50
C GLY A 891 24.22 -8.99 2.17
N VAL A 892 23.84 -8.34 3.27
CA VAL A 892 22.67 -8.66 4.07
C VAL A 892 21.92 -7.36 4.38
N ASN A 893 20.61 -7.37 4.20
CA ASN A 893 19.70 -6.33 4.65
C ASN A 893 18.68 -6.96 5.59
N ALA A 894 18.55 -6.45 6.80
CA ALA A 894 17.62 -6.94 7.80
C ALA A 894 16.94 -5.79 8.52
N ASN A 895 15.67 -5.97 8.83
CA ASN A 895 14.95 -5.11 9.75
C ASN A 895 14.07 -5.92 10.70
N TYR A 896 13.83 -5.39 11.87
CA TYR A 896 13.02 -5.98 12.91
C TYR A 896 12.23 -4.88 13.61
N THR A 897 10.92 -5.03 13.69
CA THR A 897 10.03 -4.06 14.31
C THR A 897 9.19 -4.74 15.38
N VAL A 898 9.14 -4.16 16.57
CA VAL A 898 8.27 -4.57 17.68
C VAL A 898 7.30 -3.43 17.97
N LEU A 899 6.02 -3.76 18.03
CA LEU A 899 4.94 -2.81 18.27
C LEU A 899 4.11 -3.25 19.48
N ASP A 900 3.64 -2.28 20.25
CA ASP A 900 2.67 -2.48 21.33
C ASP A 900 1.57 -1.41 21.24
N SER A 901 0.32 -1.80 21.49
CA SER A 901 -0.80 -0.87 21.56
C SER A 901 -1.54 -1.00 22.88
N SER A 902 -1.69 0.07 23.61
CA SER A 902 -2.29 0.06 24.95
C SER A 902 -3.79 -0.08 24.98
N LEU A 903 -4.49 0.08 23.85
CA LEU A 903 -5.89 -0.16 23.75
C LEU A 903 -6.44 -0.20 22.47
N ALA A 904 -7.18 -1.18 22.29
CA ALA A 904 -8.21 -1.01 21.46
C ALA A 904 -9.56 -0.96 21.98
N GLY A 905 -10.49 -1.35 21.40
CA GLY A 905 -11.82 -1.39 21.94
C GLY A 905 -11.91 -2.44 23.05
N GLU A 906 -12.72 -2.21 24.02
CA GLU A 906 -13.34 -3.23 24.82
C GLU A 906 -14.56 -3.67 24.02
N SER A 907 -14.60 -4.95 23.59
CA SER A 907 -15.79 -5.49 22.96
C SER A 907 -16.96 -5.39 23.94
N ASP A 908 -18.20 -5.44 23.46
CA ASP A 908 -19.39 -5.51 24.32
C ASP A 908 -19.31 -6.70 25.29
N LEU A 909 -18.36 -7.59 25.13
CA LEU A 909 -18.05 -8.74 25.98
C LEU A 909 -16.98 -8.49 27.03
N GLY A 910 -16.43 -7.28 27.11
CA GLY A 910 -15.30 -6.96 27.99
C GLY A 910 -13.95 -7.53 27.53
N ILE A 911 -13.88 -8.07 26.30
CA ILE A 911 -12.63 -8.60 25.74
C ILE A 911 -11.81 -7.43 25.21
N ARG A 912 -10.63 -7.25 25.79
CA ARG A 912 -9.64 -6.28 25.29
C ARG A 912 -8.88 -6.89 24.14
N THR A 913 -8.87 -6.21 23.00
CA THR A 913 -8.14 -6.63 21.81
C THR A 913 -7.07 -5.60 21.43
N PRO A 914 -5.93 -6.04 20.90
CA PRO A 914 -4.99 -5.13 20.22
C PRO A 914 -5.68 -4.36 19.10
N MET A 915 -5.06 -3.27 18.68
CA MET A 915 -5.57 -2.51 17.53
C MET A 915 -5.61 -3.39 16.28
N PRO A 916 -6.74 -3.47 15.54
CA PRO A 916 -6.83 -4.24 14.30
C PRO A 916 -5.76 -3.84 13.29
N GLY A 917 -5.18 -4.82 12.60
CA GLY A 917 -4.09 -4.64 11.64
C GLY A 917 -2.68 -4.65 12.24
N LEU A 918 -2.54 -4.42 13.56
CA LEU A 918 -1.26 -4.33 14.25
C LEU A 918 -0.75 -5.72 14.64
N ALA A 919 0.34 -6.16 14.03
CA ALA A 919 1.12 -7.32 14.46
C ALA A 919 2.21 -6.89 15.45
N GLU A 920 2.38 -7.66 16.54
CA GLU A 920 3.36 -7.32 17.57
C GLU A 920 4.79 -7.29 17.02
N LYS A 921 5.15 -8.25 16.16
CA LYS A 921 6.50 -8.34 15.58
C LYS A 921 6.42 -8.53 14.07
N THR A 922 7.29 -7.82 13.39
CA THR A 922 7.53 -8.01 11.96
C THR A 922 9.02 -7.97 11.68
N TRP A 923 9.50 -8.80 10.75
CA TRP A 923 10.90 -8.75 10.36
C TRP A 923 11.10 -9.19 8.91
N ASN A 924 12.14 -8.65 8.31
CA ASN A 924 12.56 -8.97 6.96
C ASN A 924 14.05 -9.26 6.98
N LEU A 925 14.45 -10.29 6.25
CA LEU A 925 15.85 -10.66 6.06
C LEU A 925 16.09 -10.91 4.58
N THR A 926 17.02 -10.19 4.00
CA THR A 926 17.46 -10.36 2.60
C THR A 926 18.95 -10.61 2.58
N ALA A 927 19.36 -11.71 1.98
CA ALA A 927 20.76 -11.98 1.63
C ALA A 927 20.91 -11.86 0.12
N TYR A 928 21.98 -11.22 -0.33
CA TYR A 928 22.23 -11.04 -1.76
C TYR A 928 23.70 -11.26 -2.12
N TYR A 929 23.90 -11.61 -3.38
CA TYR A 929 25.20 -11.62 -4.04
C TYR A 929 25.09 -10.92 -5.39
N GLU A 930 26.03 -10.08 -5.70
CA GLU A 930 26.08 -9.34 -6.95
C GLU A 930 27.51 -9.17 -7.45
N ASN A 931 27.69 -9.36 -8.76
CA ASN A 931 28.87 -8.97 -9.50
C ASN A 931 28.48 -8.43 -10.89
N ASP A 932 29.44 -8.10 -11.75
CA ASP A 932 29.18 -7.48 -13.06
C ASP A 932 28.20 -8.27 -13.94
N ARG A 933 28.12 -9.59 -13.79
CA ARG A 933 27.30 -10.47 -14.65
C ARG A 933 26.19 -11.21 -13.95
N PHE A 934 26.31 -11.42 -12.67
CA PHE A 934 25.38 -12.30 -11.92
C PHE A 934 24.87 -11.59 -10.67
N ASP A 935 23.59 -11.62 -10.46
CA ASP A 935 22.95 -11.22 -9.22
C ASP A 935 22.03 -12.31 -8.69
N ALA A 936 22.02 -12.50 -7.39
CA ALA A 936 21.14 -13.42 -6.70
C ALA A 936 20.68 -12.82 -5.37
N ARG A 937 19.42 -13.04 -5.04
CA ARG A 937 18.81 -12.54 -3.82
C ARG A 937 17.83 -13.55 -3.25
N VAL A 938 17.87 -13.74 -1.94
CA VAL A 938 16.90 -14.52 -1.17
C VAL A 938 16.35 -13.60 -0.08
N SER A 939 15.05 -13.45 -0.05
CA SER A 939 14.35 -12.64 0.96
C SER A 939 13.36 -13.50 1.73
N TYR A 940 13.26 -13.28 3.04
CA TYR A 940 12.23 -13.86 3.89
C TYR A 940 11.56 -12.74 4.68
N ASN A 941 10.24 -12.66 4.58
CA ASN A 941 9.41 -11.69 5.25
C ASN A 941 8.53 -12.42 6.27
N HIS A 942 8.43 -11.90 7.49
CA HIS A 942 7.62 -12.48 8.54
C HIS A 942 6.78 -11.41 9.24
N LYS A 943 5.52 -11.76 9.50
CA LYS A 943 4.56 -10.99 10.28
C LYS A 943 3.93 -11.91 11.31
N ASP A 944 3.98 -11.55 12.61
CA ASP A 944 3.31 -12.26 13.69
C ASP A 944 1.77 -12.21 13.53
N GLU A 945 1.08 -13.03 14.27
CA GLU A 945 -0.38 -13.01 14.35
C GLU A 945 -0.93 -11.65 14.79
N TYR A 946 -2.11 -11.32 14.30
CA TYR A 946 -2.73 -10.02 14.60
C TYR A 946 -4.26 -10.09 14.51
N VAL A 947 -4.94 -9.21 15.24
CA VAL A 947 -6.38 -9.01 15.07
C VAL A 947 -6.64 -8.36 13.71
N GLU A 948 -7.33 -9.04 12.81
CA GLU A 948 -7.71 -8.48 11.50
C GLU A 948 -8.89 -7.52 11.64
N SER A 949 -9.92 -7.97 12.37
CA SER A 949 -11.14 -7.20 12.57
C SER A 949 -11.89 -7.69 13.82
N ILE A 950 -12.86 -6.90 14.24
CA ILE A 950 -13.86 -7.35 15.20
C ILE A 950 -15.03 -7.91 14.42
N GLY A 951 -15.31 -9.19 14.60
CA GLY A 951 -16.41 -9.89 13.94
C GLY A 951 -17.77 -9.35 14.31
N TYR A 952 -18.80 -9.77 13.56
CA TYR A 952 -20.18 -9.30 13.70
C TYR A 952 -20.76 -9.50 15.11
N ASP A 953 -20.33 -10.55 15.81
CA ASP A 953 -20.74 -10.85 17.18
C ASP A 953 -19.72 -10.35 18.24
N MET A 954 -18.92 -9.35 17.88
CA MET A 954 -17.92 -8.69 18.73
C MET A 954 -16.73 -9.56 19.14
N TYR A 955 -16.55 -10.74 18.51
CA TYR A 955 -15.35 -11.54 18.72
C TYR A 955 -14.22 -11.07 17.80
N PRO A 956 -12.98 -11.01 18.29
CA PRO A 956 -11.85 -10.71 17.45
C PRO A 956 -11.60 -11.84 16.43
N ILE A 957 -11.40 -11.46 15.19
CA ILE A 957 -10.94 -12.35 14.12
C ILE A 957 -9.44 -12.14 14.00
N TRP A 958 -8.69 -13.18 14.24
CA TRP A 958 -7.23 -13.19 14.15
C TRP A 958 -6.77 -13.76 12.82
N ARG A 959 -5.68 -13.20 12.32
CA ARG A 959 -4.85 -13.82 11.29
C ARG A 959 -3.64 -14.46 11.97
N ASP A 960 -3.34 -15.68 11.57
CA ASP A 960 -2.13 -16.37 12.01
C ASP A 960 -0.88 -15.66 11.50
N ALA A 961 0.25 -15.97 12.12
CA ALA A 961 1.55 -15.52 11.64
C ALA A 961 1.78 -16.00 10.19
N TYR A 962 2.37 -15.15 9.38
CA TYR A 962 2.64 -15.39 7.97
C TYR A 962 4.11 -15.19 7.65
N GLY A 963 4.73 -16.15 6.93
CA GLY A 963 6.13 -16.08 6.54
C GLY A 963 6.38 -16.52 5.11
N GLN A 964 6.90 -15.63 4.25
CA GLN A 964 7.07 -15.85 2.83
C GLN A 964 8.54 -15.77 2.42
N MET A 965 9.00 -16.74 1.64
CA MET A 965 10.33 -16.77 1.03
C MET A 965 10.26 -16.45 -0.46
N ASP A 966 11.05 -15.47 -0.90
CA ASP A 966 11.19 -15.06 -2.28
C ASP A 966 12.65 -15.17 -2.74
N VAL A 967 12.85 -15.52 -4.02
CA VAL A 967 14.18 -15.67 -4.62
C VAL A 967 14.19 -14.94 -5.97
N SER A 968 15.29 -14.23 -6.25
CA SER A 968 15.53 -13.62 -7.55
C SER A 968 16.96 -13.94 -8.00
N ILE A 969 17.14 -14.34 -9.25
CA ILE A 969 18.43 -14.63 -9.88
C ILE A 969 18.46 -13.91 -11.21
N GLY A 970 19.50 -13.14 -11.45
CA GLY A 970 19.75 -12.43 -12.70
C GLY A 970 21.08 -12.80 -13.32
N TYR A 971 21.14 -12.84 -14.66
CA TYR A 971 22.37 -13.05 -15.42
C TYR A 971 22.42 -12.12 -16.63
N ARG A 972 23.48 -11.31 -16.72
CA ARG A 972 23.78 -10.48 -17.89
C ARG A 972 24.45 -11.30 -18.96
N ILE A 973 23.73 -11.59 -20.03
CA ILE A 973 24.26 -12.30 -21.22
C ILE A 973 25.23 -11.40 -21.95
N THR A 974 24.86 -10.12 -22.12
CA THR A 974 25.70 -9.05 -22.64
C THR A 974 25.56 -7.84 -21.73
N ASP A 975 26.35 -6.77 -21.98
CA ASP A 975 26.22 -5.53 -21.18
C ASP A 975 24.81 -4.90 -21.28
N ASN A 976 24.08 -5.21 -22.34
CA ASN A 976 22.76 -4.65 -22.64
C ASN A 976 21.61 -5.66 -22.41
N ILE A 977 21.88 -6.95 -22.20
CA ILE A 977 20.81 -7.98 -22.11
C ILE A 977 20.94 -8.77 -20.82
N LYS A 978 19.89 -8.76 -20.01
CA LYS A 978 19.76 -9.49 -18.76
C LYS A 978 18.59 -10.49 -18.83
N VAL A 979 18.82 -11.70 -18.34
CA VAL A 979 17.77 -12.70 -18.07
C VAL A 979 17.59 -12.81 -16.58
N SER A 980 16.35 -12.90 -16.12
CA SER A 980 16.03 -13.06 -14.69
C SER A 980 15.08 -14.23 -14.46
N LEU A 981 15.30 -14.97 -13.37
CA LEU A 981 14.42 -15.99 -12.83
C LEU A 981 14.00 -15.56 -11.43
N LYS A 982 12.69 -15.47 -11.18
CA LYS A 982 12.15 -15.06 -9.89
C LYS A 982 11.19 -16.11 -9.37
N GLY A 983 11.15 -16.30 -8.06
CA GLY A 983 10.20 -17.16 -7.37
C GLY A 983 9.61 -16.40 -6.17
N ILE A 984 8.30 -16.39 -6.07
CA ILE A 984 7.55 -15.74 -5.00
C ILE A 984 6.76 -16.80 -4.24
N ASN A 985 6.72 -16.69 -2.91
CA ASN A 985 6.06 -17.64 -2.00
C ASN A 985 6.59 -19.08 -2.20
N LEU A 986 7.91 -19.25 -2.30
CA LEU A 986 8.51 -20.58 -2.53
C LEU A 986 8.26 -21.56 -1.38
N THR A 987 7.97 -21.09 -0.18
CA THR A 987 7.53 -21.87 0.97
C THR A 987 6.12 -22.43 0.81
N ASN A 988 5.34 -21.89 -0.15
CA ASN A 988 3.92 -22.20 -0.34
C ASN A 988 3.12 -21.91 0.93
N GLU A 989 3.38 -20.74 1.52
CA GLU A 989 2.72 -20.31 2.74
C GLU A 989 1.22 -20.16 2.55
N ILE A 990 0.45 -20.58 3.54
CA ILE A 990 -1.00 -20.55 3.58
C ILE A 990 -1.42 -19.44 4.52
N THR A 991 -2.38 -18.63 4.09
CA THR A 991 -3.02 -17.67 4.99
C THR A 991 -4.09 -18.40 5.80
N SER A 992 -3.98 -18.33 7.12
CA SER A 992 -4.99 -18.89 8.02
C SER A 992 -5.46 -17.84 9.04
N GLY A 993 -6.57 -18.12 9.68
CA GLY A 993 -7.11 -17.26 10.71
C GLY A 993 -8.02 -18.02 11.65
N TYR A 994 -8.27 -17.40 12.81
CA TYR A 994 -9.10 -17.98 13.87
C TYR A 994 -9.90 -16.90 14.60
N THR A 995 -10.86 -17.30 15.41
CA THR A 995 -11.57 -16.39 16.32
C THR A 995 -11.40 -16.85 17.74
N MET A 996 -11.30 -15.92 18.69
CA MET A 996 -11.12 -16.16 20.13
C MET A 996 -9.78 -16.86 20.45
N ASP A 997 -9.64 -18.13 20.11
CA ASP A 997 -8.50 -18.99 20.41
C ASP A 997 -8.06 -19.71 19.13
N PRO A 998 -6.76 -20.00 18.92
CA PRO A 998 -6.26 -20.70 17.73
C PRO A 998 -6.93 -22.04 17.42
N SER A 999 -7.61 -22.64 18.39
CA SER A 999 -8.40 -23.84 18.16
C SER A 999 -9.74 -23.61 17.45
N PHE A 1000 -10.11 -22.35 17.16
CA PHE A 1000 -11.33 -21.98 16.44
C PHE A 1000 -11.02 -21.37 15.04
N PRO A 1001 -10.54 -22.17 14.09
CA PRO A 1001 -10.17 -21.66 12.77
C PRO A 1001 -11.39 -21.10 12.05
N THR A 1002 -11.16 -19.95 11.39
CA THR A 1002 -12.17 -19.32 10.55
C THR A 1002 -11.88 -19.48 9.08
N MET A 1003 -10.62 -19.65 8.70
CA MET A 1003 -10.21 -19.69 7.31
C MET A 1003 -8.86 -20.38 7.12
N TYR A 1004 -8.72 -21.09 6.00
CA TYR A 1004 -7.46 -21.52 5.38
C TYR A 1004 -7.51 -21.12 3.92
N GLU A 1005 -6.47 -20.46 3.42
CA GLU A 1005 -6.43 -19.93 2.05
C GLU A 1005 -5.05 -20.15 1.44
N ALA A 1006 -5.00 -20.83 0.30
CA ALA A 1006 -3.80 -21.07 -0.49
C ALA A 1006 -3.84 -20.27 -1.80
N SER A 1007 -2.77 -19.52 -2.09
CA SER A 1007 -2.60 -18.76 -3.34
C SER A 1007 -1.48 -19.30 -4.24
N GLY A 1008 -0.75 -20.31 -3.76
CA GLY A 1008 0.29 -21.03 -4.51
C GLY A 1008 1.62 -20.29 -4.63
N ARG A 1009 2.53 -20.94 -5.33
CA ARG A 1009 3.87 -20.44 -5.70
C ARG A 1009 3.81 -19.77 -7.06
N ARG A 1010 4.60 -18.72 -7.23
CA ARG A 1010 4.73 -18.05 -8.52
C ARG A 1010 6.18 -18.04 -8.97
N ILE A 1011 6.43 -18.49 -10.21
CA ILE A 1011 7.77 -18.52 -10.82
C ILE A 1011 7.70 -17.73 -12.13
N SER A 1012 8.63 -16.81 -12.33
CA SER A 1012 8.68 -16.01 -13.55
C SER A 1012 10.07 -16.02 -14.20
N LEU A 1013 10.06 -15.92 -15.52
CA LEU A 1013 11.24 -15.79 -16.37
C LEU A 1013 11.13 -14.47 -17.13
N GLY A 1014 12.13 -13.62 -16.97
CA GLY A 1014 12.18 -12.29 -17.58
C GLY A 1014 13.38 -12.11 -18.50
N LEU A 1015 13.19 -11.30 -19.53
CA LEU A 1015 14.22 -10.80 -20.44
C LEU A 1015 14.16 -9.28 -20.45
N ARG A 1016 15.31 -8.64 -20.26
CA ARG A 1016 15.45 -7.19 -20.30
C ARG A 1016 16.56 -6.77 -21.23
N ALA A 1017 16.34 -5.73 -22.00
CA ALA A 1017 17.32 -5.09 -22.88
C ALA A 1017 17.41 -3.59 -22.59
N ASP A 1018 18.62 -3.09 -22.41
CA ASP A 1018 18.99 -1.71 -22.11
C ASP A 1018 19.88 -1.14 -23.22
N PHE A 1019 19.50 0.01 -23.81
CA PHE A 1019 20.23 0.65 -24.88
C PHE A 1019 20.39 2.16 -24.67
#